data_5ae805217f4d302ce52a75c0d699184b
#
_entry.id   5ae805217f4d302ce52a75c0d699184b
#
_cell.length_a   1.000
_cell.length_b   1.000
_cell.length_c   1.000
_cell.angle_alpha   90.00
_cell.angle_beta   90.00
_cell.angle_gamma   90.00
#
_symmetry.space_group_name_H-M   'P 1'
#
loop_
_entity.id
_entity.type
_entity.pdbx_description
1 polymer ?
#
loop_
_entity_poly.entity_id
_entity_poly.type
_entity_poly.pdbx_seq_one_letter_code
_entity_poly.pdbx_strand_id
1 'polypeptide(L)'
;MNDNKTPNNEATAAAAGPLPVIPLRDMVVIPNSMTTVFMGRQISVLAAVAALRVHSGRVILLTQREKSIDSPKPEDFWDVGVLGEVDQLLRLPDGSVKALVHGTQRCRVTSWTDASGFYKATAEELPTEEVSEDLAAYQRTLNRQLLDYAQNVKKLTPEHLRPVTEETDPVRACDVAASFIPLTTAERLDFLRASNPVRRYEILIGVLDRELESGQVEKRIQMRVKGQMEKNQREYYLNEQMKAIKKELGLDPETAEAEEEEAKLERQVRDAQMPKEAEEAALTEIKRLKTMPPSSSEASVVRSYVETLLELPWKKKSRVNRDIERARRVLDEDHWGLEKVKERILEYLAVQKRVGKVKSPILCLVGGPGVGKTSLGRSIARATNREYVRMALGGVSDEAEIRGHRRTYVGAMPGQVIKHMIKAKVKNPLFLLDEIDKIGANHRGDPAAALLEVLDPEQNNAFEDHYVETPFDLSDVLFVATSNSYDIPPALLDRMEVISLSGYTEDEKVHITMRHLIPKQMRVNGVKENEVVVEESAVRDIIRYYTREAGVRSLERAVGKILRKIVLTELEAPKDKRPTELPIRVTAETLEKYLGVRRFSITSAQREPQVGIVNGLSWSEVGGDILMIEAVAFPGKGQVLRTGMLGDVMKESVEAARSVVRARAKQLGLKSDIFANTDWHIHFPEGAIPKDGPSAGAAIVTAMTSALTGIPVRSDLAMTGEITLRGEVLPIGGLKEKLLAAQRGGVKTVLIPQENMKDLTEIKEDALKGLEIVPVKHIEEVLARALVRQPTPLTDDAEATLMPPKMSSAPNTPAAQPSA
;
A
#
# COMPACT_ATOMS: atom_id res chain seq x y z
N MET A 1 2.00 19.57 -79.81
CA MET A 1 0.88 18.62 -79.86
C MET A 1 1.16 17.71 -78.71
N ASN A 2 0.68 18.00 -77.55
CA ASN A 2 -0.63 17.64 -76.92
C ASN A 2 -0.41 16.53 -76.00
N ASP A 3 -0.90 16.40 -74.84
CA ASP A 3 -1.96 17.07 -74.09
C ASP A 3 -1.69 16.86 -72.59
N ASN A 4 -1.73 17.96 -71.86
CA ASN A 4 -1.82 17.93 -70.39
C ASN A 4 -3.20 17.46 -69.95
N LYS A 5 -3.27 16.37 -69.23
CA LYS A 5 -4.44 15.99 -68.40
C LYS A 5 -3.99 15.97 -66.97
N THR A 6 -4.29 17.02 -66.22
CA THR A 6 -4.43 17.05 -64.78
C THR A 6 -5.44 16.00 -64.31
N PRO A 7 -5.14 15.19 -63.34
CA PRO A 7 -6.16 14.42 -62.61
C PRO A 7 -6.85 15.30 -61.59
N ASN A 8 -8.12 15.49 -61.75
CA ASN A 8 -9.08 15.99 -60.77
C ASN A 8 -8.92 15.26 -59.43
N ASN A 9 -8.66 16.00 -58.41
CA ASN A 9 -8.64 15.51 -57.04
C ASN A 9 -9.99 15.81 -56.37
N GLU A 10 -11.04 15.11 -56.80
CA GLU A 10 -12.27 14.86 -56.04
C GLU A 10 -12.27 13.42 -55.54
N ALA A 11 -11.49 13.18 -54.45
CA ALA A 11 -11.61 11.91 -53.72
C ALA A 11 -12.46 12.14 -52.47
N THR A 12 -13.77 12.00 -52.67
CA THR A 12 -14.77 11.51 -51.73
C THR A 12 -14.22 11.07 -50.33
N ALA A 13 -14.70 11.78 -49.32
CA ALA A 13 -14.73 11.30 -47.92
C ALA A 13 -15.61 10.04 -47.83
N ALA A 14 -15.03 8.90 -48.13
CA ALA A 14 -15.65 7.60 -47.84
C ALA A 14 -15.45 7.28 -46.37
N ALA A 15 -16.55 7.14 -45.64
CA ALA A 15 -16.56 6.63 -44.25
C ALA A 15 -15.73 5.33 -44.15
N ALA A 16 -14.52 5.47 -43.67
CA ALA A 16 -13.67 4.30 -43.48
C ALA A 16 -14.30 3.43 -42.36
N GLY A 17 -14.54 2.14 -42.64
CA GLY A 17 -15.08 1.21 -41.63
C GLY A 17 -14.20 1.17 -40.35
N PRO A 18 -14.66 0.53 -39.27
CA PRO A 18 -13.99 0.54 -37.99
C PRO A 18 -12.54 0.03 -38.08
N LEU A 19 -11.57 0.82 -37.62
CA LEU A 19 -10.15 0.52 -37.66
C LEU A 19 -9.68 -0.04 -36.32
N PRO A 20 -8.64 -0.89 -36.28
CA PRO A 20 -8.02 -1.37 -35.06
C PRO A 20 -7.47 -0.20 -34.22
N VAL A 21 -7.60 -0.28 -32.88
CA VAL A 21 -7.08 0.71 -31.96
C VAL A 21 -5.86 0.16 -31.23
N ILE A 22 -4.72 0.85 -31.31
CA ILE A 22 -3.53 0.56 -30.51
C ILE A 22 -3.55 1.43 -29.26
N PRO A 23 -3.72 0.85 -28.06
CA PRO A 23 -3.64 1.58 -26.79
C PRO A 23 -2.20 1.97 -26.44
N LEU A 24 -1.97 3.25 -26.27
CA LEU A 24 -0.71 3.86 -25.82
C LEU A 24 -0.85 4.26 -24.34
N ARG A 25 0.15 3.93 -23.49
CA ARG A 25 0.08 4.21 -22.03
C ARG A 25 0.27 5.68 -21.67
N ASP A 26 1.39 6.24 -22.12
CA ASP A 26 1.86 7.60 -21.76
C ASP A 26 2.48 8.35 -22.96
N MET A 27 2.36 7.76 -24.12
CA MET A 27 2.86 8.34 -25.38
C MET A 27 1.68 8.86 -26.20
N VAL A 28 1.86 10.03 -26.76
CA VAL A 28 0.95 10.63 -27.76
C VAL A 28 1.72 10.75 -29.07
N VAL A 29 1.24 10.09 -30.10
CA VAL A 29 1.80 10.19 -31.45
C VAL A 29 1.34 11.49 -32.07
N ILE A 30 2.22 12.15 -32.84
CA ILE A 30 1.92 13.39 -33.55
C ILE A 30 1.74 13.11 -35.06
N PRO A 31 0.85 13.76 -35.78
CA PRO A 31 0.73 13.63 -37.23
C PRO A 31 2.04 13.95 -37.95
N ASN A 32 2.22 13.38 -39.10
CA ASN A 32 3.42 13.55 -39.94
C ASN A 32 4.72 13.15 -39.27
N SER A 33 4.66 12.29 -38.22
CA SER A 33 5.84 11.79 -37.50
C SER A 33 5.94 10.27 -37.57
N MET A 34 7.17 9.75 -37.61
CA MET A 34 7.46 8.34 -37.47
C MET A 34 7.83 8.06 -36.03
N THR A 35 7.14 7.13 -35.40
CA THR A 35 7.34 6.81 -33.97
C THR A 35 7.50 5.31 -33.77
N THR A 36 8.44 4.94 -32.93
CA THR A 36 8.59 3.53 -32.50
C THR A 36 7.74 3.28 -31.26
N VAL A 37 6.84 2.30 -31.35
CA VAL A 37 5.98 1.88 -30.25
C VAL A 37 6.40 0.47 -29.78
N PHE A 38 6.66 0.33 -28.50
CA PHE A 38 6.93 -0.97 -27.88
C PHE A 38 5.65 -1.52 -27.25
N MET A 39 5.27 -2.73 -27.63
CA MET A 39 4.02 -3.38 -27.23
C MET A 39 4.30 -4.69 -26.51
N GLY A 40 4.03 -4.74 -25.22
CA GLY A 40 4.08 -5.97 -24.40
C GLY A 40 2.70 -6.59 -24.17
N ARG A 41 1.62 -5.81 -24.36
CA ARG A 41 0.24 -6.26 -24.09
C ARG A 41 -0.38 -6.95 -25.29
N GLN A 42 -1.08 -8.05 -25.06
CA GLN A 42 -1.73 -8.84 -26.09
C GLN A 42 -2.73 -8.01 -26.92
N ILE A 43 -3.51 -7.13 -26.30
CA ILE A 43 -4.46 -6.24 -26.95
C ILE A 43 -3.79 -5.35 -28.01
N SER A 44 -2.62 -4.75 -27.68
CA SER A 44 -1.88 -3.89 -28.61
C SER A 44 -1.26 -4.68 -29.76
N VAL A 45 -0.72 -5.87 -29.46
CA VAL A 45 -0.11 -6.73 -30.47
C VAL A 45 -1.16 -7.26 -31.46
N LEU A 46 -2.32 -7.68 -30.96
CA LEU A 46 -3.41 -8.17 -31.81
C LEU A 46 -3.96 -7.04 -32.70
N ALA A 47 -4.13 -5.82 -32.18
CA ALA A 47 -4.55 -4.67 -32.95
C ALA A 47 -3.56 -4.33 -34.07
N ALA A 48 -2.25 -4.32 -33.80
CA ALA A 48 -1.21 -4.04 -34.78
C ALA A 48 -1.13 -5.13 -35.88
N VAL A 49 -1.27 -6.41 -35.51
CA VAL A 49 -1.30 -7.51 -36.46
C VAL A 49 -2.56 -7.44 -37.33
N ALA A 50 -3.73 -7.11 -36.76
CA ALA A 50 -4.97 -6.90 -37.49
C ALA A 50 -4.87 -5.75 -38.46
N ALA A 51 -4.23 -4.64 -38.08
CA ALA A 51 -3.97 -3.50 -38.93
C ALA A 51 -3.21 -3.90 -40.21
N LEU A 52 -2.10 -4.61 -40.06
CA LEU A 52 -1.28 -5.04 -41.20
C LEU A 52 -1.99 -6.09 -42.09
N ARG A 53 -2.70 -7.05 -41.49
CA ARG A 53 -3.29 -8.17 -42.26
C ARG A 53 -4.61 -7.85 -42.96
N VAL A 54 -5.43 -6.98 -42.33
CA VAL A 54 -6.83 -6.78 -42.74
C VAL A 54 -7.10 -5.33 -43.15
N HIS A 55 -6.37 -4.37 -42.61
CA HIS A 55 -6.64 -2.94 -42.78
C HIS A 55 -5.53 -2.19 -43.52
N SER A 56 -4.68 -2.89 -44.30
CA SER A 56 -3.57 -2.28 -45.07
C SER A 56 -2.63 -1.39 -44.24
N GLY A 57 -2.35 -1.80 -43.00
CA GLY A 57 -1.53 -1.05 -42.06
C GLY A 57 -2.28 0.04 -41.28
N ARG A 58 -3.48 0.43 -41.67
CA ARG A 58 -4.22 1.55 -41.05
C ARG A 58 -4.68 1.20 -39.63
N VAL A 59 -4.47 2.16 -38.73
CA VAL A 59 -4.71 2.00 -37.28
C VAL A 59 -5.08 3.33 -36.64
N ILE A 60 -5.80 3.27 -35.52
CA ILE A 60 -6.03 4.44 -34.65
C ILE A 60 -5.11 4.33 -33.42
N LEU A 61 -4.36 5.38 -33.16
CA LEU A 61 -3.44 5.48 -32.03
C LEU A 61 -4.08 6.33 -30.95
N LEU A 62 -4.44 5.72 -29.82
CA LEU A 62 -5.11 6.40 -28.71
C LEU A 62 -4.33 6.26 -27.40
N THR A 63 -4.18 7.36 -26.70
CA THR A 63 -3.51 7.39 -25.39
C THR A 63 -4.52 7.14 -24.28
N GLN A 64 -4.11 6.33 -23.28
CA GLN A 64 -4.89 6.09 -22.08
C GLN A 64 -4.90 7.32 -21.16
N ARG A 65 -5.99 7.51 -20.41
CA ARG A 65 -6.09 8.56 -19.36
C ARG A 65 -5.20 8.23 -18.18
N GLU A 66 -5.18 6.96 -17.77
CA GLU A 66 -4.35 6.46 -16.68
C GLU A 66 -3.40 5.36 -17.18
N LYS A 67 -2.11 5.58 -17.01
CA LYS A 67 -1.06 4.63 -17.45
C LYS A 67 -1.01 3.32 -16.64
N SER A 68 -1.60 3.29 -15.45
CA SER A 68 -1.63 2.13 -14.55
C SER A 68 -2.57 1.02 -14.99
N ILE A 69 -3.54 1.30 -15.87
CA ILE A 69 -4.55 0.34 -16.32
C ILE A 69 -3.94 -0.61 -17.35
N ASP A 70 -3.84 -1.89 -17.00
CA ASP A 70 -3.29 -2.92 -17.91
C ASP A 70 -4.28 -3.37 -18.99
N SER A 71 -5.57 -3.44 -18.70
CA SER A 71 -6.64 -3.81 -19.63
C SER A 71 -7.62 -2.65 -19.79
N PRO A 72 -7.27 -1.62 -20.59
CA PRO A 72 -8.08 -0.42 -20.74
C PRO A 72 -9.39 -0.72 -21.48
N LYS A 73 -10.49 -0.15 -21.01
CA LYS A 73 -11.79 -0.14 -21.67
C LYS A 73 -11.93 1.11 -22.54
N PRO A 74 -12.94 1.20 -23.43
CA PRO A 74 -13.20 2.38 -24.26
C PRO A 74 -13.26 3.72 -23.50
N GLU A 75 -13.77 3.70 -22.27
CA GLU A 75 -13.88 4.88 -21.38
C GLU A 75 -12.54 5.38 -20.82
N ASP A 76 -11.53 4.51 -20.82
CA ASP A 76 -10.19 4.82 -20.31
C ASP A 76 -9.30 5.55 -21.32
N PHE A 77 -9.77 5.78 -22.53
CA PHE A 77 -9.03 6.50 -23.56
C PHE A 77 -9.43 7.97 -23.66
N TRP A 78 -8.51 8.78 -24.16
CA TRP A 78 -8.85 10.09 -24.63
C TRP A 78 -9.64 10.00 -25.93
N ASP A 79 -10.55 10.94 -26.14
CA ASP A 79 -11.43 11.02 -27.33
C ASP A 79 -10.69 11.40 -28.61
N VAL A 80 -9.51 12.00 -28.48
CA VAL A 80 -8.67 12.48 -29.58
C VAL A 80 -7.40 11.63 -29.69
N GLY A 81 -7.05 11.28 -30.91
CA GLY A 81 -5.87 10.52 -31.25
C GLY A 81 -5.39 10.80 -32.66
N VAL A 82 -4.65 9.88 -33.22
CA VAL A 82 -4.06 9.99 -34.56
C VAL A 82 -4.38 8.75 -35.39
N LEU A 83 -4.87 8.96 -36.59
CA LEU A 83 -4.86 7.94 -37.64
C LEU A 83 -3.41 7.72 -38.06
N GLY A 84 -3.02 6.47 -38.20
CA GLY A 84 -1.67 6.15 -38.60
C GLY A 84 -1.60 4.85 -39.36
N GLU A 85 -0.40 4.57 -39.84
CA GLU A 85 -0.06 3.34 -40.56
C GLU A 85 1.06 2.61 -39.83
N VAL A 86 0.93 1.29 -39.70
CA VAL A 86 1.96 0.41 -39.14
C VAL A 86 2.82 -0.06 -40.30
N ASP A 87 4.07 0.41 -40.38
CA ASP A 87 4.98 0.08 -41.45
C ASP A 87 5.67 -1.26 -41.22
N GLN A 88 6.10 -1.53 -40.00
CA GLN A 88 6.88 -2.72 -39.66
C GLN A 88 6.61 -3.21 -38.24
N LEU A 89 6.53 -4.53 -38.06
CA LEU A 89 6.49 -5.21 -36.78
C LEU A 89 7.70 -6.13 -36.61
N LEU A 90 8.42 -5.95 -35.52
CA LEU A 90 9.57 -6.76 -35.14
C LEU A 90 9.33 -7.42 -33.79
N ARG A 91 9.36 -8.74 -33.69
CA ARG A 91 9.30 -9.46 -32.40
C ARG A 91 10.68 -9.43 -31.75
N LEU A 92 10.70 -9.09 -30.48
CA LEU A 92 11.91 -9.07 -29.65
C LEU A 92 12.05 -10.39 -28.86
N PRO A 93 13.29 -10.72 -28.41
CA PRO A 93 13.54 -11.97 -27.66
C PRO A 93 12.78 -12.09 -26.34
N ASP A 94 12.39 -10.98 -25.73
CA ASP A 94 11.59 -10.90 -24.49
C ASP A 94 10.08 -11.13 -24.71
N GLY A 95 9.67 -11.43 -25.93
CA GLY A 95 8.27 -11.64 -26.32
C GLY A 95 7.49 -10.37 -26.63
N SER A 96 8.06 -9.17 -26.41
CA SER A 96 7.47 -7.90 -26.80
C SER A 96 7.57 -7.66 -28.31
N VAL A 97 6.75 -6.72 -28.83
CA VAL A 97 6.73 -6.36 -30.25
C VAL A 97 7.08 -4.88 -30.38
N LYS A 98 8.07 -4.61 -31.23
CA LYS A 98 8.43 -3.27 -31.67
C LYS A 98 7.71 -2.95 -32.98
N ALA A 99 6.88 -1.91 -32.99
CA ALA A 99 6.21 -1.41 -34.19
C ALA A 99 6.79 -0.07 -34.62
N LEU A 100 7.04 0.09 -35.90
CA LEU A 100 7.26 1.41 -36.50
C LEU A 100 5.92 1.90 -37.03
N VAL A 101 5.49 3.05 -36.56
CA VAL A 101 4.18 3.62 -36.87
C VAL A 101 4.35 5.03 -37.39
N HIS A 102 3.71 5.32 -38.52
CA HIS A 102 3.62 6.63 -39.13
C HIS A 102 2.26 7.25 -38.78
N GLY A 103 2.25 8.38 -38.05
CA GLY A 103 1.05 9.15 -37.79
C GLY A 103 0.67 9.97 -39.03
N THR A 104 -0.58 9.92 -39.47
CA THR A 104 -1.03 10.63 -40.68
C THR A 104 -1.90 11.83 -40.37
N GLN A 105 -3.00 11.65 -39.69
CA GLN A 105 -3.99 12.70 -39.45
C GLN A 105 -4.55 12.64 -38.02
N ARG A 106 -4.94 13.81 -37.50
CA ARG A 106 -5.65 13.91 -36.22
C ARG A 106 -7.08 13.39 -36.39
N CYS A 107 -7.56 12.65 -35.39
CA CYS A 107 -8.91 12.12 -35.43
C CYS A 107 -9.58 12.16 -34.06
N ARG A 108 -10.91 12.11 -34.08
CA ARG A 108 -11.77 11.92 -32.92
C ARG A 108 -12.55 10.64 -33.07
N VAL A 109 -12.56 9.81 -32.02
CA VAL A 109 -13.33 8.57 -32.01
C VAL A 109 -14.80 8.88 -31.79
N THR A 110 -15.67 8.32 -32.66
CA THR A 110 -17.13 8.51 -32.62
C THR A 110 -17.87 7.25 -32.15
N SER A 111 -17.36 6.09 -32.45
CA SER A 111 -17.97 4.82 -31.99
C SER A 111 -16.95 3.73 -31.79
N TRP A 112 -17.28 2.77 -30.91
CA TRP A 112 -16.44 1.63 -30.59
C TRP A 112 -17.12 0.34 -30.99
N THR A 113 -16.30 -0.64 -31.41
CA THR A 113 -16.74 -2.00 -31.73
C THR A 113 -15.75 -2.97 -31.10
N ASP A 114 -16.27 -3.93 -30.34
CA ASP A 114 -15.43 -5.00 -29.75
C ASP A 114 -15.06 -6.02 -30.85
N ALA A 115 -13.78 -6.41 -30.83
CA ALA A 115 -13.27 -7.44 -31.70
C ALA A 115 -12.49 -8.44 -30.85
N SER A 116 -12.54 -9.73 -31.18
CA SER A 116 -11.95 -10.82 -30.39
C SER A 116 -10.52 -10.51 -29.88
N GLY A 117 -10.42 -9.92 -28.67
CA GLY A 117 -9.18 -9.61 -27.98
C GLY A 117 -8.53 -8.24 -28.26
N PHE A 118 -9.18 -7.34 -29.03
CA PHE A 118 -8.78 -5.95 -29.25
C PHE A 118 -9.98 -5.08 -29.63
N TYR A 119 -9.84 -3.75 -29.59
CA TYR A 119 -10.91 -2.83 -29.94
C TYR A 119 -10.74 -2.31 -31.37
N LYS A 120 -11.86 -2.09 -32.04
CA LYS A 120 -11.96 -1.29 -33.27
C LYS A 120 -12.77 -0.03 -32.96
N ALA A 121 -12.46 1.05 -33.64
CA ALA A 121 -13.21 2.28 -33.52
C ALA A 121 -13.42 2.92 -34.89
N THR A 122 -14.54 3.63 -35.02
CA THR A 122 -14.75 4.58 -36.10
C THR A 122 -14.28 5.94 -35.64
N ALA A 123 -13.50 6.60 -36.46
CA ALA A 123 -12.99 7.93 -36.12
C ALA A 123 -13.27 8.91 -37.29
N GLU A 124 -13.55 10.13 -36.90
CA GLU A 124 -13.66 11.27 -37.84
C GLU A 124 -12.36 12.05 -37.84
N GLU A 125 -11.92 12.49 -38.99
CA GLU A 125 -10.78 13.37 -39.13
C GLU A 125 -11.11 14.75 -38.53
N LEU A 126 -10.18 15.29 -37.73
CA LEU A 126 -10.32 16.62 -37.19
C LEU A 126 -9.91 17.66 -38.23
N PRO A 127 -10.83 18.52 -38.67
CA PRO A 127 -10.51 19.52 -39.66
C PRO A 127 -9.50 20.54 -39.14
N THR A 128 -8.70 21.08 -40.03
CA THR A 128 -7.83 22.22 -39.73
C THR A 128 -8.55 23.47 -40.25
N GLU A 129 -8.72 24.48 -39.41
CA GLU A 129 -9.37 25.73 -39.75
C GLU A 129 -8.51 26.53 -40.73
N GLU A 130 -9.14 27.14 -41.74
CA GLU A 130 -8.49 28.14 -42.58
C GLU A 130 -8.35 29.44 -41.79
N VAL A 131 -7.14 29.93 -41.65
CA VAL A 131 -6.85 31.16 -40.89
C VAL A 131 -6.39 32.27 -41.85
N SER A 132 -6.86 33.47 -41.59
CA SER A 132 -6.45 34.68 -42.34
C SER A 132 -5.09 35.25 -41.90
N GLU A 133 -4.49 34.73 -40.85
CA GLU A 133 -3.20 35.14 -40.28
C GLU A 133 -2.01 34.56 -41.08
N ASP A 134 -0.88 35.30 -41.09
CA ASP A 134 0.34 34.85 -41.76
C ASP A 134 1.03 33.71 -40.99
N LEU A 135 0.61 32.46 -41.26
CA LEU A 135 1.22 31.26 -40.68
C LEU A 135 2.72 31.15 -40.97
N ALA A 136 3.19 31.72 -42.08
CA ALA A 136 4.62 31.73 -42.40
C ALA A 136 5.43 32.58 -41.40
N ALA A 137 4.83 33.60 -40.78
CA ALA A 137 5.48 34.34 -39.70
C ALA A 137 5.67 33.51 -38.44
N TYR A 138 4.65 32.75 -38.07
CA TYR A 138 4.74 31.80 -36.92
C TYR A 138 5.77 30.71 -37.20
N GLN A 139 5.79 30.13 -38.41
CA GLN A 139 6.79 29.11 -38.80
C GLN A 139 8.23 29.69 -38.72
N ARG A 140 8.47 30.90 -39.20
CA ARG A 140 9.79 31.54 -39.07
C ARG A 140 10.19 31.75 -37.62
N THR A 141 9.25 32.14 -36.77
CA THR A 141 9.51 32.33 -35.34
C THR A 141 9.85 31.00 -34.67
N LEU A 142 9.04 29.98 -34.93
CA LEU A 142 9.26 28.61 -34.39
C LEU A 142 10.62 28.05 -34.83
N ASN A 143 10.96 28.14 -36.12
CA ASN A 143 12.23 27.69 -36.69
C ASN A 143 13.42 28.37 -36.02
N ARG A 144 13.35 29.67 -35.78
CA ARG A 144 14.41 30.43 -35.06
C ARG A 144 14.57 29.91 -33.63
N GLN A 145 13.48 29.80 -32.87
CA GLN A 145 13.53 29.31 -31.48
C GLN A 145 13.99 27.85 -31.39
N LEU A 146 13.60 27.03 -32.35
CA LEU A 146 14.00 25.62 -32.38
C LEU A 146 15.50 25.48 -32.67
N LEU A 147 16.06 26.34 -33.54
CA LEU A 147 17.51 26.42 -33.78
C LEU A 147 18.25 26.92 -32.52
N ASP A 148 17.72 27.93 -31.85
CA ASP A 148 18.29 28.43 -30.60
C ASP A 148 18.25 27.35 -29.50
N TYR A 149 17.16 26.59 -29.42
CA TYR A 149 17.03 25.43 -28.50
C TYR A 149 18.06 24.35 -28.83
N ALA A 150 18.23 24.00 -30.11
CA ALA A 150 19.21 23.01 -30.55
C ALA A 150 20.66 23.41 -30.21
N GLN A 151 21.01 24.70 -30.32
CA GLN A 151 22.33 25.19 -29.90
C GLN A 151 22.56 25.15 -28.40
N ASN A 152 21.49 25.23 -27.60
CA ASN A 152 21.56 25.20 -26.13
C ASN A 152 21.50 23.80 -25.54
N VAL A 153 20.86 22.85 -26.23
CA VAL A 153 20.67 21.46 -25.82
C VAL A 153 21.51 20.56 -26.73
N LYS A 154 22.68 20.14 -26.30
CA LYS A 154 23.69 19.35 -27.05
C LYS A 154 23.21 18.04 -27.72
N LYS A 155 21.93 17.72 -27.66
CA LYS A 155 21.32 16.48 -28.21
C LYS A 155 20.73 16.64 -29.62
N LEU A 156 20.54 17.85 -30.10
CA LEU A 156 19.96 18.13 -31.42
C LEU A 156 21.01 18.84 -32.32
N THR A 157 21.30 18.25 -33.44
CA THR A 157 22.15 18.92 -34.48
C THR A 157 21.23 19.61 -35.47
N PRO A 158 21.68 20.65 -36.14
CA PRO A 158 20.91 21.34 -37.21
C PRO A 158 20.44 20.39 -38.32
N GLU A 159 21.17 19.32 -38.58
CA GLU A 159 20.79 18.28 -39.55
C GLU A 159 19.51 17.54 -39.16
N HIS A 160 19.29 17.30 -37.88
CA HIS A 160 18.06 16.64 -37.39
C HIS A 160 16.82 17.55 -37.56
N LEU A 161 16.99 18.85 -37.70
CA LEU A 161 15.91 19.81 -37.84
C LEU A 161 15.54 20.13 -39.32
N ARG A 162 16.28 19.58 -40.30
CA ARG A 162 15.97 19.76 -41.74
C ARG A 162 14.51 19.43 -42.07
N PRO A 163 13.89 18.36 -41.58
CA PRO A 163 12.49 18.07 -41.91
C PRO A 163 11.50 19.16 -41.49
N VAL A 164 11.86 19.99 -40.51
CA VAL A 164 11.05 21.13 -40.08
C VAL A 164 11.39 22.41 -40.85
N THR A 165 12.70 22.67 -41.03
CA THR A 165 13.17 23.95 -41.62
C THR A 165 13.00 24.01 -43.14
N GLU A 166 12.98 22.85 -43.82
CA GLU A 166 12.82 22.77 -45.28
C GLU A 166 11.34 22.52 -45.70
N GLU A 167 10.44 22.27 -44.72
CA GLU A 167 9.02 22.07 -45.03
C GLU A 167 8.36 23.38 -45.45
N THR A 168 7.68 23.36 -46.59
CA THR A 168 7.05 24.55 -47.18
C THR A 168 5.61 24.79 -46.74
N ASP A 169 4.90 23.71 -46.34
CA ASP A 169 3.54 23.82 -45.80
C ASP A 169 3.62 24.16 -44.30
N PRO A 170 3.13 25.37 -43.89
CA PRO A 170 3.20 25.75 -42.47
C PRO A 170 2.46 24.83 -41.53
N VAL A 171 1.33 24.25 -41.95
CA VAL A 171 0.55 23.33 -41.10
C VAL A 171 1.34 22.06 -40.84
N ARG A 172 1.93 21.51 -41.88
CA ARG A 172 2.75 20.28 -41.79
C ARG A 172 4.07 20.55 -41.07
N ALA A 173 4.69 21.68 -41.25
CA ALA A 173 5.89 22.10 -40.54
C ALA A 173 5.65 22.17 -39.01
N CYS A 174 4.48 22.68 -38.60
CA CYS A 174 4.08 22.71 -37.19
C CYS A 174 3.94 21.29 -36.58
N ASP A 175 3.29 20.39 -37.30
CA ASP A 175 3.11 18.99 -36.86
C ASP A 175 4.47 18.27 -36.73
N VAL A 176 5.35 18.42 -37.73
CA VAL A 176 6.70 17.82 -37.69
C VAL A 176 7.54 18.39 -36.53
N ALA A 177 7.48 19.75 -36.34
CA ALA A 177 8.20 20.41 -35.26
C ALA A 177 7.82 19.90 -33.87
N ALA A 178 6.54 19.55 -33.64
CA ALA A 178 6.06 19.02 -32.36
C ALA A 178 6.73 17.70 -31.96
N SER A 179 7.32 16.95 -32.89
CA SER A 179 8.06 15.72 -32.59
C SER A 179 9.46 15.99 -32.00
N PHE A 180 10.04 17.17 -32.22
CA PHE A 180 11.37 17.56 -31.74
C PHE A 180 11.34 18.38 -30.45
N ILE A 181 10.17 18.80 -29.99
CA ILE A 181 9.95 19.63 -28.81
C ILE A 181 9.53 18.76 -27.64
N PRO A 182 10.07 18.94 -26.41
CA PRO A 182 9.77 18.12 -25.23
C PRO A 182 8.40 18.46 -24.62
N LEU A 183 7.34 18.19 -25.37
CA LEU A 183 5.97 18.37 -24.93
C LEU A 183 5.57 17.30 -23.90
N THR A 184 4.92 17.71 -22.83
CA THR A 184 4.25 16.81 -21.91
C THR A 184 3.04 16.11 -22.57
N THR A 185 2.56 15.00 -21.98
CA THR A 185 1.39 14.28 -22.51
C THR A 185 0.15 15.21 -22.62
N ALA A 186 -0.06 16.09 -21.64
CA ALA A 186 -1.15 17.06 -21.65
C ALA A 186 -1.01 18.07 -22.80
N GLU A 187 0.18 18.66 -22.99
CA GLU A 187 0.47 19.61 -24.08
C GLU A 187 0.32 18.96 -25.47
N ARG A 188 0.72 17.69 -25.61
CA ARG A 188 0.51 16.93 -26.86
C ARG A 188 -0.96 16.71 -27.16
N LEU A 189 -1.78 16.41 -26.16
CA LEU A 189 -3.23 16.26 -26.30
C LEU A 189 -3.91 17.59 -26.64
N ASP A 190 -3.49 18.68 -26.01
CA ASP A 190 -3.99 20.01 -26.31
C ASP A 190 -3.60 20.45 -27.73
N PHE A 191 -2.40 20.10 -28.17
CA PHE A 191 -1.94 20.29 -29.55
C PHE A 191 -2.81 19.52 -30.56
N LEU A 192 -3.14 18.25 -30.28
CA LEU A 192 -4.00 17.44 -31.14
C LEU A 192 -5.43 17.98 -31.21
N ARG A 193 -5.95 18.54 -30.11
CA ARG A 193 -7.32 19.09 -30.05
C ARG A 193 -7.45 20.42 -30.77
N ALA A 194 -6.37 21.20 -30.89
CA ALA A 194 -6.42 22.51 -31.48
C ALA A 194 -6.72 22.42 -32.99
N SER A 195 -7.92 22.85 -33.45
CA SER A 195 -8.31 22.94 -34.84
C SER A 195 -7.60 24.12 -35.55
N ASN A 196 -7.37 25.20 -34.80
CA ASN A 196 -6.67 26.41 -35.28
C ASN A 196 -5.14 26.20 -35.32
N PRO A 197 -4.50 26.30 -36.49
CA PRO A 197 -3.05 26.18 -36.62
C PRO A 197 -2.26 27.20 -35.80
N VAL A 198 -2.74 28.44 -35.67
CA VAL A 198 -2.09 29.47 -34.85
C VAL A 198 -1.95 29.00 -33.41
N ARG A 199 -3.03 28.44 -32.87
CA ARG A 199 -3.02 27.90 -31.50
C ARG A 199 -2.00 26.76 -31.31
N ARG A 200 -1.81 25.91 -32.31
CA ARG A 200 -0.77 24.87 -32.30
C ARG A 200 0.64 25.49 -32.27
N TYR A 201 0.89 26.51 -33.04
CA TYR A 201 2.16 27.27 -33.03
C TYR A 201 2.41 27.91 -31.67
N GLU A 202 1.39 28.57 -31.07
CA GLU A 202 1.50 29.17 -29.74
C GLU A 202 1.92 28.17 -28.67
N ILE A 203 1.34 26.93 -28.68
CA ILE A 203 1.72 25.88 -27.75
C ILE A 203 3.20 25.53 -27.91
N LEU A 204 3.69 25.32 -29.12
CA LEU A 204 5.08 24.96 -29.39
C LEU A 204 6.06 26.09 -29.01
N ILE A 205 5.75 27.32 -29.37
CA ILE A 205 6.54 28.49 -29.05
C ILE A 205 6.62 28.70 -27.54
N GLY A 206 5.50 28.59 -26.83
CA GLY A 206 5.45 28.74 -25.38
C GLY A 206 6.27 27.67 -24.62
N VAL A 207 6.29 26.42 -25.12
CA VAL A 207 7.15 25.38 -24.55
C VAL A 207 8.62 25.68 -24.83
N LEU A 208 8.98 26.10 -26.03
CA LEU A 208 10.37 26.45 -26.39
C LEU A 208 10.87 27.64 -25.58
N ASP A 209 10.05 28.65 -25.34
CA ASP A 209 10.44 29.81 -24.51
C ASP A 209 10.77 29.37 -23.08
N ARG A 210 9.93 28.52 -22.48
CA ARG A 210 10.18 27.96 -21.15
C ARG A 210 11.47 27.13 -21.08
N GLU A 211 11.74 26.31 -22.09
CA GLU A 211 12.95 25.48 -22.17
C GLU A 211 14.22 26.34 -22.38
N LEU A 212 14.14 27.40 -23.22
CA LEU A 212 15.24 28.31 -23.42
C LEU A 212 15.57 29.13 -22.16
N GLU A 213 14.56 29.59 -21.42
CA GLU A 213 14.76 30.23 -20.10
C GLU A 213 15.44 29.32 -19.11
N SER A 214 14.97 28.07 -19.00
CA SER A 214 15.56 27.04 -18.13
C SER A 214 17.03 26.78 -18.51
N GLY A 215 17.33 26.61 -19.78
CA GLY A 215 18.68 26.42 -20.28
C GLY A 215 19.62 27.62 -20.01
N GLN A 216 19.11 28.86 -20.03
CA GLN A 216 19.90 30.04 -19.65
C GLN A 216 20.22 30.08 -18.14
N VAL A 217 19.30 29.66 -17.31
CA VAL A 217 19.54 29.53 -15.86
C VAL A 217 20.59 28.47 -15.59
N GLU A 218 20.50 27.32 -16.24
CA GLU A 218 21.49 26.24 -16.13
C GLU A 218 22.89 26.70 -16.55
N LYS A 219 23.02 27.42 -17.69
CA LYS A 219 24.30 27.99 -18.13
C LYS A 219 24.86 29.01 -17.13
N ARG A 220 24.01 29.85 -16.52
CA ARG A 220 24.44 30.77 -15.45
C ARG A 220 24.96 30.06 -14.23
N ILE A 221 24.30 28.94 -13.83
CA ILE A 221 24.74 28.10 -12.72
C ILE A 221 26.09 27.45 -13.08
N GLN A 222 26.23 26.86 -14.28
CA GLN A 222 27.46 26.25 -14.73
C GLN A 222 28.62 27.25 -14.82
N MET A 223 28.39 28.47 -15.34
CA MET A 223 29.41 29.53 -15.37
C MET A 223 29.80 29.97 -13.95
N ARG A 224 28.83 30.05 -13.02
CA ARG A 224 29.11 30.36 -11.61
C ARG A 224 29.93 29.26 -10.94
N VAL A 225 29.58 28.00 -11.17
CA VAL A 225 30.35 26.82 -10.68
C VAL A 225 31.74 26.76 -11.29
N LYS A 226 31.84 27.00 -12.61
CA LYS A 226 33.15 27.04 -13.30
C LYS A 226 34.01 28.20 -12.80
N GLY A 227 33.44 29.39 -12.61
CA GLY A 227 34.16 30.55 -12.05
C GLY A 227 34.56 30.31 -10.60
N GLN A 228 33.75 29.57 -9.81
CA GLN A 228 34.10 29.17 -8.46
C GLN A 228 35.22 28.11 -8.47
N MET A 229 35.19 27.15 -9.39
CA MET A 229 36.26 26.14 -9.56
C MET A 229 37.59 26.78 -10.02
N GLU A 230 37.55 27.74 -10.97
CA GLU A 230 38.73 28.48 -11.40
C GLU A 230 39.29 29.34 -10.27
N LYS A 231 38.44 29.93 -9.44
CA LYS A 231 38.83 30.67 -8.24
C LYS A 231 39.47 29.75 -7.19
N ASN A 232 38.86 28.58 -6.95
CA ASN A 232 39.37 27.56 -6.05
C ASN A 232 40.72 26.96 -6.58
N GLN A 233 40.83 26.71 -7.91
CA GLN A 233 42.09 26.26 -8.50
C GLN A 233 43.19 27.32 -8.38
N ARG A 234 42.86 28.60 -8.51
CA ARG A 234 43.84 29.70 -8.36
C ARG A 234 44.21 29.87 -6.88
N GLU A 235 43.28 29.76 -5.95
CA GLU A 235 43.54 29.72 -4.51
C GLU A 235 44.35 28.49 -4.13
N TYR A 236 44.06 27.32 -4.72
CA TYR A 236 44.87 26.11 -4.54
C TYR A 236 46.29 26.29 -5.04
N TYR A 237 46.47 26.86 -6.26
CA TYR A 237 47.79 27.10 -6.81
C TYR A 237 48.62 28.12 -5.99
N LEU A 238 47.97 29.17 -5.48
CA LEU A 238 48.56 30.16 -4.58
C LEU A 238 48.86 29.54 -3.21
N ASN A 239 48.02 28.66 -2.72
CA ASN A 239 48.26 27.94 -1.45
C ASN A 239 49.39 26.93 -1.63
N GLU A 240 49.48 26.22 -2.74
CA GLU A 240 50.60 25.32 -3.03
C GLU A 240 51.95 26.09 -3.18
N GLN A 241 51.96 27.26 -3.83
CA GLN A 241 53.13 28.11 -3.84
C GLN A 241 53.49 28.61 -2.43
N MET A 242 52.49 28.99 -1.63
CA MET A 242 52.68 29.40 -0.25
C MET A 242 53.13 28.23 0.64
N LYS A 243 52.64 27.01 0.41
CA LYS A 243 53.13 25.77 1.05
C LYS A 243 54.58 25.47 0.68
N ALA A 244 54.91 25.57 -0.61
CA ALA A 244 56.29 25.33 -1.06
C ALA A 244 57.29 26.33 -0.43
N ILE A 245 56.87 27.61 -0.34
CA ILE A 245 57.70 28.68 0.29
C ILE A 245 57.79 28.45 1.81
N LYS A 246 56.70 28.09 2.49
CA LYS A 246 56.70 27.74 3.93
C LYS A 246 57.54 26.49 4.21
N LYS A 247 57.50 25.48 3.33
CA LYS A 247 58.29 24.27 3.40
C LYS A 247 59.81 24.54 3.27
N GLU A 248 60.22 25.45 2.38
CA GLU A 248 61.62 25.92 2.25
C GLU A 248 62.06 26.76 3.46
N LEU A 249 61.13 27.44 4.11
CA LEU A 249 61.40 28.24 5.33
C LEU A 249 61.27 27.43 6.61
N GLY A 250 60.91 26.12 6.59
CA GLY A 250 60.79 25.29 7.78
C GLY A 250 59.59 25.67 8.72
N LEU A 251 58.59 26.39 8.20
CA LEU A 251 57.48 26.97 8.95
C LEU A 251 56.15 26.43 8.39
N ASP A 252 55.89 25.10 8.47
CA ASP A 252 54.64 24.55 8.02
C ASP A 252 53.76 24.02 9.17
N PRO A 253 52.84 24.84 9.75
CA PRO A 253 51.92 24.41 10.79
C PRO A 253 50.87 23.40 10.29
N GLU A 254 50.42 23.48 9.01
CA GLU A 254 49.35 22.64 8.47
C GLU A 254 49.82 21.18 8.25
N THR A 255 51.08 20.92 7.89
CA THR A 255 51.66 19.57 7.84
C THR A 255 51.86 18.98 9.23
N ALA A 256 52.24 19.78 10.21
CA ALA A 256 52.36 19.34 11.59
C ALA A 256 51.01 19.03 12.22
N GLU A 257 49.94 19.84 11.93
CA GLU A 257 48.58 19.58 12.40
C GLU A 257 47.97 18.35 11.71
N ALA A 258 48.21 18.14 10.42
CA ALA A 258 47.73 16.94 9.69
C ALA A 258 48.43 15.67 10.18
N GLU A 259 49.78 15.72 10.40
CA GLU A 259 50.56 14.60 10.95
C GLU A 259 50.13 14.29 12.40
N GLU A 260 49.78 15.30 13.19
CA GLU A 260 49.29 15.13 14.56
C GLU A 260 47.89 14.52 14.58
N GLU A 261 46.99 14.95 13.64
CA GLU A 261 45.63 14.41 13.48
C GLU A 261 45.66 12.95 13.03
N GLU A 262 46.52 12.62 12.07
CA GLU A 262 46.71 11.24 11.60
C GLU A 262 47.33 10.33 12.68
N ALA A 263 48.29 10.83 13.42
CA ALA A 263 48.87 10.11 14.57
C ALA A 263 47.83 9.91 15.69
N LYS A 264 46.91 10.86 15.84
CA LYS A 264 45.76 10.74 16.74
C LYS A 264 44.78 9.67 16.26
N LEU A 265 44.43 9.64 14.98
CA LEU A 265 43.60 8.60 14.37
C LEU A 265 44.22 7.21 14.52
N GLU A 266 45.53 7.05 14.26
CA GLU A 266 46.23 5.77 14.50
C GLU A 266 46.14 5.29 15.96
N ARG A 267 46.30 6.19 16.92
CA ARG A 267 46.16 5.88 18.36
C ARG A 267 44.70 5.46 18.64
N GLN A 268 43.71 6.22 18.15
CA GLN A 268 42.32 5.90 18.34
C GLN A 268 41.93 4.52 17.76
N VAL A 269 42.45 4.17 16.57
CA VAL A 269 42.23 2.85 15.96
C VAL A 269 42.78 1.74 16.87
N ARG A 270 44.01 1.88 17.41
CA ARG A 270 44.58 0.90 18.33
C ARG A 270 43.84 0.79 19.65
N ASP A 271 43.39 1.94 20.20
CA ASP A 271 42.63 2.02 21.45
C ASP A 271 41.18 1.49 21.31
N ALA A 272 40.60 1.54 20.12
CA ALA A 272 39.25 1.06 19.84
C ALA A 272 39.10 -0.46 19.97
N GLN A 273 40.22 -1.21 20.08
CA GLN A 273 40.23 -2.68 20.24
C GLN A 273 39.35 -3.41 19.19
N MET A 274 39.46 -3.00 17.94
CA MET A 274 38.80 -3.62 16.81
C MET A 274 39.29 -5.07 16.58
N PRO A 275 38.55 -5.91 15.85
CA PRO A 275 39.12 -7.14 15.27
C PRO A 275 40.33 -6.84 14.38
N LYS A 276 41.28 -7.78 14.27
CA LYS A 276 42.51 -7.57 13.51
C LYS A 276 42.23 -7.10 12.06
N GLU A 277 41.27 -7.70 11.40
CA GLU A 277 40.89 -7.34 10.03
C GLU A 277 40.47 -5.87 9.90
N ALA A 278 39.62 -5.40 10.83
CA ALA A 278 39.17 -4.02 10.84
C ALA A 278 40.29 -3.04 11.21
N GLU A 279 41.16 -3.42 12.15
CA GLU A 279 42.33 -2.62 12.53
C GLU A 279 43.32 -2.49 11.36
N GLU A 280 43.62 -3.59 10.67
CA GLU A 280 44.49 -3.59 9.50
C GLU A 280 43.89 -2.78 8.34
N ALA A 281 42.60 -2.89 8.09
CA ALA A 281 41.88 -2.08 7.09
C ALA A 281 41.98 -0.58 7.43
N ALA A 282 41.68 -0.21 8.68
CA ALA A 282 41.74 1.19 9.12
C ALA A 282 43.16 1.76 9.02
N LEU A 283 44.18 1.02 9.49
CA LEU A 283 45.57 1.45 9.43
C LEU A 283 46.07 1.56 7.98
N THR A 284 45.61 0.70 7.09
CA THR A 284 45.93 0.77 5.66
C THR A 284 45.37 2.04 5.01
N GLU A 285 44.13 2.38 5.33
CA GLU A 285 43.51 3.59 4.83
C GLU A 285 44.13 4.87 5.44
N ILE A 286 44.54 4.84 6.70
CA ILE A 286 45.28 5.97 7.30
C ILE A 286 46.65 6.15 6.61
N LYS A 287 47.34 5.05 6.24
CA LYS A 287 48.60 5.15 5.44
C LYS A 287 48.33 5.78 4.05
N ARG A 288 47.21 5.47 3.42
CA ARG A 288 46.81 6.10 2.16
C ARG A 288 46.50 7.57 2.37
N LEU A 289 45.82 7.93 3.47
CA LEU A 289 45.49 9.32 3.82
C LEU A 289 46.77 10.19 3.92
N LYS A 290 47.85 9.64 4.49
CA LYS A 290 49.17 10.32 4.58
C LYS A 290 49.78 10.71 3.24
N THR A 291 49.40 10.02 2.17
CA THR A 291 49.92 10.29 0.82
C THR A 291 49.01 11.17 -0.01
N MET A 292 47.79 11.46 0.49
CA MET A 292 46.79 12.25 -0.20
C MET A 292 46.82 13.72 0.18
N PRO A 293 46.50 14.65 -0.74
CA PRO A 293 46.33 16.06 -0.38
C PRO A 293 45.14 16.19 0.61
N PRO A 294 45.30 16.89 1.74
CA PRO A 294 44.27 17.00 2.77
C PRO A 294 42.92 17.58 2.27
N SER A 295 42.96 18.42 1.25
CA SER A 295 41.79 19.06 0.62
C SER A 295 41.15 18.24 -0.48
N SER A 296 41.59 17.01 -0.75
CA SER A 296 41.01 16.17 -1.80
C SER A 296 39.68 15.56 -1.35
N SER A 297 38.76 15.39 -2.29
CA SER A 297 37.47 14.68 -2.04
C SER A 297 37.70 13.23 -1.63
N GLU A 298 38.77 12.62 -2.10
CA GLU A 298 39.15 11.25 -1.79
C GLU A 298 39.66 11.14 -0.33
N ALA A 299 40.44 12.09 0.16
CA ALA A 299 40.85 12.13 1.57
C ALA A 299 39.66 12.25 2.51
N SER A 300 38.66 13.05 2.14
CA SER A 300 37.42 13.17 2.90
C SER A 300 36.65 11.84 3.00
N VAL A 301 36.58 11.07 1.89
CA VAL A 301 35.94 9.75 1.87
C VAL A 301 36.69 8.76 2.75
N VAL A 302 38.03 8.71 2.65
CA VAL A 302 38.85 7.84 3.48
C VAL A 302 38.73 8.20 4.95
N ARG A 303 38.75 9.49 5.31
CA ARG A 303 38.53 9.96 6.69
C ARG A 303 37.20 9.51 7.23
N SER A 304 36.11 9.75 6.50
CA SER A 304 34.75 9.33 6.91
C SER A 304 34.63 7.82 7.11
N TYR A 305 35.36 7.03 6.32
CA TYR A 305 35.41 5.59 6.49
C TYR A 305 36.10 5.19 7.80
N VAL A 306 37.27 5.76 8.08
CA VAL A 306 38.03 5.49 9.33
C VAL A 306 37.20 5.93 10.54
N GLU A 307 36.57 7.10 10.47
CA GLU A 307 35.63 7.59 11.51
C GLU A 307 34.49 6.63 11.75
N THR A 308 33.87 6.10 10.67
CA THR A 308 32.81 5.09 10.76
C THR A 308 33.27 3.83 11.48
N LEU A 309 34.50 3.35 11.20
CA LEU A 309 35.06 2.19 11.87
C LEU A 309 35.31 2.49 13.37
N LEU A 310 35.76 3.71 13.72
CA LEU A 310 35.98 4.14 15.07
C LEU A 310 34.72 4.29 15.90
N GLU A 311 33.62 4.70 15.26
CA GLU A 311 32.32 4.87 15.90
C GLU A 311 31.61 3.54 16.19
N LEU A 312 31.97 2.45 15.51
CA LEU A 312 31.38 1.13 15.71
C LEU A 312 31.71 0.56 17.09
N PRO A 313 30.73 0.04 17.82
CA PRO A 313 30.93 -0.51 19.15
C PRO A 313 31.49 -1.93 19.12
N TRP A 314 32.75 -2.13 18.78
CA TRP A 314 33.38 -3.43 18.62
C TRP A 314 33.34 -4.33 19.87
N LYS A 315 33.61 -3.76 21.05
CA LYS A 315 33.64 -4.52 22.32
C LYS A 315 32.71 -3.99 23.40
N LYS A 316 32.31 -2.74 23.32
CA LYS A 316 31.53 -2.09 24.37
C LYS A 316 30.15 -2.72 24.49
N LYS A 317 29.84 -3.30 25.67
CA LYS A 317 28.51 -3.93 25.94
C LYS A 317 27.83 -3.24 27.11
N SER A 318 26.48 -3.12 27.04
CA SER A 318 25.65 -2.80 28.20
C SER A 318 25.59 -4.01 29.14
N ARG A 319 25.51 -3.76 30.45
CA ARG A 319 25.37 -4.83 31.45
C ARG A 319 23.95 -5.39 31.38
N VAL A 320 23.79 -6.57 30.77
CA VAL A 320 22.48 -7.21 30.61
C VAL A 320 21.97 -7.67 31.97
N ASN A 321 20.72 -7.30 32.27
CA ASN A 321 19.99 -7.82 33.41
C ASN A 321 19.24 -9.09 33.00
N ARG A 322 19.42 -10.18 33.78
CA ARG A 322 18.79 -11.50 33.52
C ARG A 322 17.83 -11.90 34.64
N ASP A 323 17.34 -10.91 35.41
CA ASP A 323 16.37 -11.14 36.48
C ASP A 323 14.95 -11.19 35.89
N ILE A 324 14.34 -12.39 35.90
CA ILE A 324 13.01 -12.66 35.36
C ILE A 324 11.92 -11.93 36.17
N GLU A 325 12.07 -11.86 37.51
CA GLU A 325 11.11 -11.15 38.35
C GLU A 325 11.10 -9.65 38.09
N ARG A 326 12.26 -9.06 37.85
CA ARG A 326 12.35 -7.69 37.41
C ARG A 326 11.72 -7.49 36.02
N ALA A 327 11.99 -8.41 35.10
CA ALA A 327 11.39 -8.36 33.75
C ALA A 327 9.86 -8.40 33.84
N ARG A 328 9.30 -9.28 34.65
CA ARG A 328 7.86 -9.36 34.93
C ARG A 328 7.31 -8.04 35.44
N ARG A 329 7.94 -7.46 36.47
CA ARG A 329 7.50 -6.19 37.04
C ARG A 329 7.52 -5.05 36.00
N VAL A 330 8.56 -4.95 35.19
CA VAL A 330 8.66 -3.93 34.15
C VAL A 330 7.57 -4.08 33.10
N LEU A 331 7.27 -5.32 32.65
CA LEU A 331 6.22 -5.59 31.70
C LEU A 331 4.82 -5.29 32.30
N ASP A 332 4.60 -5.57 33.57
CA ASP A 332 3.33 -5.29 34.25
C ASP A 332 3.12 -3.79 34.52
N GLU A 333 4.20 -3.06 34.79
CA GLU A 333 4.17 -1.61 34.96
C GLU A 333 3.83 -0.89 33.64
N ASP A 334 4.42 -1.33 32.52
CA ASP A 334 4.30 -0.66 31.22
C ASP A 334 3.06 -1.08 30.43
N HIS A 335 2.54 -2.31 30.66
CA HIS A 335 1.48 -2.89 29.86
C HIS A 335 0.39 -3.49 30.73
N TRP A 336 -0.83 -3.02 30.55
CA TRP A 336 -2.00 -3.62 31.16
C TRP A 336 -2.52 -4.81 30.32
N GLY A 337 -2.90 -5.90 30.94
CA GLY A 337 -3.32 -7.11 30.24
C GLY A 337 -2.17 -7.81 29.52
N LEU A 338 -2.47 -8.42 28.37
CA LEU A 338 -1.51 -9.13 27.52
C LEU A 338 -0.77 -10.28 28.25
N GLU A 339 -1.43 -10.98 29.20
CA GLU A 339 -0.79 -11.95 30.08
C GLU A 339 -0.01 -13.03 29.30
N LYS A 340 -0.64 -13.65 28.27
CA LYS A 340 -0.01 -14.66 27.43
C LYS A 340 1.22 -14.12 26.67
N VAL A 341 1.12 -12.88 26.18
CA VAL A 341 2.23 -12.20 25.49
C VAL A 341 3.42 -11.99 26.44
N LYS A 342 3.14 -11.50 27.64
CA LYS A 342 4.14 -11.31 28.70
C LYS A 342 4.79 -12.62 29.10
N GLU A 343 3.98 -13.68 29.29
CA GLU A 343 4.46 -15.01 29.64
C GLU A 343 5.41 -15.55 28.57
N ARG A 344 5.05 -15.46 27.29
CA ARG A 344 5.93 -15.86 26.19
C ARG A 344 7.23 -15.07 26.14
N ILE A 345 7.16 -13.75 26.37
CA ILE A 345 8.37 -12.91 26.46
C ILE A 345 9.26 -13.38 27.63
N LEU A 346 8.65 -13.68 28.80
CA LEU A 346 9.40 -14.14 29.96
C LEU A 346 10.00 -15.53 29.74
N GLU A 347 9.28 -16.46 29.10
CA GLU A 347 9.81 -17.77 28.68
C GLU A 347 11.05 -17.60 27.79
N TYR A 348 10.94 -16.75 26.78
CA TYR A 348 12.06 -16.43 25.88
C TYR A 348 13.27 -15.88 26.64
N LEU A 349 13.06 -14.92 27.54
CA LEU A 349 14.14 -14.36 28.37
C LEU A 349 14.74 -15.38 29.33
N ALA A 350 13.91 -16.32 29.85
CA ALA A 350 14.38 -17.40 30.72
C ALA A 350 15.30 -18.40 29.98
N VAL A 351 14.94 -18.74 28.74
CA VAL A 351 15.80 -19.59 27.90
C VAL A 351 17.13 -18.88 27.61
N GLN A 352 17.10 -17.58 27.23
CA GLN A 352 18.33 -16.80 27.03
C GLN A 352 19.22 -16.74 28.30
N LYS A 353 18.62 -16.62 29.48
CA LYS A 353 19.36 -16.66 30.75
C LYS A 353 20.10 -17.97 30.93
N ARG A 354 19.47 -19.09 30.56
CA ARG A 354 20.00 -20.45 30.74
C ARG A 354 21.08 -20.79 29.70
N VAL A 355 20.86 -20.46 28.44
CA VAL A 355 21.77 -20.78 27.32
C VAL A 355 22.96 -19.83 27.27
N GLY A 356 22.82 -18.60 27.72
CA GLY A 356 23.89 -17.58 27.76
C GLY A 356 24.22 -16.92 26.44
N LYS A 357 23.80 -17.45 25.30
CA LYS A 357 23.91 -16.88 23.95
C LYS A 357 22.55 -16.70 23.31
N VAL A 358 22.42 -15.68 22.46
CA VAL A 358 21.20 -15.41 21.70
C VAL A 358 21.17 -16.34 20.47
N LYS A 359 20.75 -17.59 20.66
CA LYS A 359 20.54 -18.57 19.59
C LYS A 359 19.06 -18.95 19.41
N SER A 360 18.16 -18.22 20.07
CA SER A 360 16.72 -18.48 20.02
C SER A 360 16.11 -17.84 18.77
N PRO A 361 14.97 -18.34 18.27
CA PRO A 361 14.19 -17.69 17.22
C PRO A 361 13.92 -16.22 17.57
N ILE A 362 13.75 -15.39 16.57
CA ILE A 362 13.52 -13.95 16.76
C ILE A 362 12.07 -13.74 17.18
N LEU A 363 11.82 -12.96 18.22
CA LEU A 363 10.46 -12.60 18.62
C LEU A 363 9.81 -11.69 17.56
N CYS A 364 8.70 -12.13 16.98
CA CYS A 364 7.88 -11.33 16.07
C CYS A 364 6.53 -11.02 16.69
N LEU A 365 6.27 -9.75 16.97
CA LEU A 365 5.03 -9.25 17.54
C LEU A 365 4.06 -8.90 16.42
N VAL A 366 3.02 -9.72 16.20
CA VAL A 366 2.02 -9.52 15.14
C VAL A 366 0.71 -9.03 15.72
N GLY A 367 0.10 -8.01 15.11
CA GLY A 367 -1.21 -7.51 15.56
C GLY A 367 -1.56 -6.16 14.97
N GLY A 368 -2.78 -5.70 15.16
CA GLY A 368 -3.30 -4.46 14.62
C GLY A 368 -2.52 -3.21 15.05
N PRO A 369 -2.75 -2.07 14.38
CA PRO A 369 -2.08 -0.83 14.74
C PRO A 369 -2.51 -0.34 16.13
N GLY A 370 -1.54 0.11 16.94
CA GLY A 370 -1.82 0.69 18.26
C GLY A 370 -2.03 -0.31 19.39
N VAL A 371 -1.79 -1.62 19.18
CA VAL A 371 -1.89 -2.64 20.25
C VAL A 371 -0.64 -2.73 21.13
N GLY A 372 0.35 -1.86 20.94
CA GLY A 372 1.50 -1.77 21.82
C GLY A 372 2.76 -2.53 21.39
N LYS A 373 2.85 -3.03 20.16
CA LYS A 373 4.02 -3.78 19.65
C LYS A 373 5.35 -3.07 19.89
N THR A 374 5.47 -1.83 19.40
CA THR A 374 6.70 -1.02 19.52
C THR A 374 7.02 -0.65 20.98
N SER A 375 5.98 -0.47 21.83
CA SER A 375 6.19 -0.22 23.26
C SER A 375 6.65 -1.47 24.02
N LEU A 376 6.16 -2.66 23.66
CA LEU A 376 6.65 -3.92 24.21
C LEU A 376 8.13 -4.12 23.92
N GLY A 377 8.59 -3.85 22.70
CA GLY A 377 10.03 -3.90 22.37
C GLY A 377 10.87 -2.98 23.27
N ARG A 378 10.37 -1.77 23.54
CA ARG A 378 11.04 -0.84 24.48
C ARG A 378 11.05 -1.37 25.93
N SER A 379 9.96 -1.97 26.35
CA SER A 379 9.86 -2.54 27.71
C SER A 379 10.76 -3.76 27.89
N ILE A 380 10.92 -4.60 26.86
CA ILE A 380 11.90 -5.69 26.86
C ILE A 380 13.33 -5.13 26.98
N ALA A 381 13.65 -4.05 26.25
CA ALA A 381 14.96 -3.39 26.36
C ALA A 381 15.20 -2.87 27.79
N ARG A 382 14.21 -2.19 28.39
CA ARG A 382 14.25 -1.68 29.77
C ARG A 382 14.40 -2.83 30.78
N ALA A 383 13.66 -3.91 30.60
CA ALA A 383 13.69 -5.09 31.46
C ALA A 383 15.06 -5.79 31.47
N THR A 384 15.67 -5.89 30.30
CA THR A 384 16.98 -6.52 30.08
C THR A 384 18.16 -5.56 30.26
N ASN A 385 17.88 -4.27 30.47
CA ASN A 385 18.88 -3.20 30.54
C ASN A 385 19.78 -3.15 29.29
N ARG A 386 19.16 -3.29 28.10
CA ARG A 386 19.80 -3.11 26.80
C ARG A 386 19.48 -1.72 26.23
N GLU A 387 20.41 -1.14 25.49
CA GLU A 387 20.10 0.04 24.70
C GLU A 387 19.07 -0.31 23.65
N TYR A 388 18.13 0.60 23.38
CA TYR A 388 17.03 0.41 22.45
C TYR A 388 17.27 1.16 21.15
N VAL A 389 17.29 0.45 20.04
CA VAL A 389 17.28 1.03 18.69
C VAL A 389 16.12 0.51 17.89
N ARG A 390 15.58 1.37 17.02
CA ARG A 390 14.44 1.04 16.15
C ARG A 390 14.80 1.36 14.72
N MET A 391 14.63 0.39 13.85
CA MET A 391 14.72 0.51 12.39
C MET A 391 13.34 0.26 11.79
N ALA A 392 12.82 1.23 11.05
CA ALA A 392 11.57 1.06 10.30
C ALA A 392 11.88 0.40 8.95
N LEU A 393 11.18 -0.70 8.65
CA LEU A 393 11.33 -1.44 7.40
C LEU A 393 10.26 -1.08 6.37
N GLY A 394 9.24 -0.30 6.79
CA GLY A 394 8.18 0.15 5.90
C GLY A 394 8.71 1.05 4.79
N GLY A 395 8.59 0.57 3.54
CA GLY A 395 9.06 1.29 2.35
C GLY A 395 10.49 0.97 1.92
N VAL A 396 11.23 0.15 2.67
CA VAL A 396 12.53 -0.37 2.25
C VAL A 396 12.31 -1.32 1.07
N SER A 397 12.98 -1.03 -0.04
CA SER A 397 12.84 -1.80 -1.28
C SER A 397 14.19 -2.08 -1.98
N ASP A 398 15.30 -1.56 -1.44
CA ASP A 398 16.65 -1.73 -1.96
C ASP A 398 17.52 -2.43 -0.91
N GLU A 399 18.21 -3.48 -1.30
CA GLU A 399 19.18 -4.21 -0.44
C GLU A 399 20.26 -3.30 0.11
N ALA A 400 20.66 -2.28 -0.64
CA ALA A 400 21.67 -1.31 -0.25
C ALA A 400 21.24 -0.47 0.98
N GLU A 401 19.96 -0.36 1.27
CA GLU A 401 19.49 0.26 2.52
C GLU A 401 19.88 -0.57 3.74
N ILE A 402 19.93 -1.90 3.62
CA ILE A 402 20.33 -2.82 4.72
C ILE A 402 21.86 -2.93 4.80
N ARG A 403 22.52 -3.22 3.66
CA ARG A 403 23.94 -3.54 3.56
C ARG A 403 24.84 -2.38 3.19
N GLY A 404 24.30 -1.18 2.92
CA GLY A 404 25.10 -0.04 2.48
C GLY A 404 25.53 -0.08 1.02
N HIS A 405 26.20 0.97 0.60
CA HIS A 405 26.73 1.14 -0.75
C HIS A 405 28.24 0.98 -0.76
N ARG A 406 28.78 0.39 -1.83
CA ARG A 406 30.24 0.27 -1.99
C ARG A 406 30.91 1.65 -1.99
N ARG A 407 32.03 1.79 -1.31
CA ARG A 407 32.80 3.05 -1.13
C ARG A 407 33.20 3.76 -2.41
N THR A 408 33.24 3.04 -3.54
CA THR A 408 33.64 3.59 -4.84
C THR A 408 32.62 4.60 -5.40
N TYR A 409 31.40 4.67 -4.85
CA TYR A 409 30.38 5.60 -5.31
C TYR A 409 30.42 6.90 -4.50
N VAL A 410 30.28 8.03 -5.20
CA VAL A 410 30.14 9.35 -4.54
C VAL A 410 28.84 9.38 -3.75
N GLY A 411 28.96 9.69 -2.45
CA GLY A 411 27.82 9.66 -1.52
C GLY A 411 27.54 8.29 -0.90
N ALA A 412 28.45 7.31 -1.06
CA ALA A 412 28.35 6.03 -0.38
C ALA A 412 28.27 6.19 1.13
N MET A 413 27.45 5.35 1.76
CA MET A 413 27.24 5.37 3.21
C MET A 413 26.95 3.95 3.71
N PRO A 414 27.22 3.65 5.00
CA PRO A 414 26.91 2.36 5.58
C PRO A 414 25.38 2.11 5.58
N GLY A 415 25.02 0.83 5.59
CA GLY A 415 23.62 0.41 5.70
C GLY A 415 22.97 0.80 7.03
N GLN A 416 21.66 0.71 7.04
CA GLN A 416 20.86 1.10 8.22
C GLN A 416 21.21 0.26 9.46
N VAL A 417 21.59 -1.02 9.29
CA VAL A 417 22.01 -1.88 10.41
C VAL A 417 23.24 -1.29 11.10
N ILE A 418 24.27 -0.99 10.35
CA ILE A 418 25.52 -0.40 10.87
C ILE A 418 25.29 0.99 11.46
N LYS A 419 24.51 1.86 10.79
CA LYS A 419 24.13 3.18 11.32
C LYS A 419 23.43 3.11 12.68
N HIS A 420 22.54 2.13 12.85
CA HIS A 420 21.84 1.96 14.11
C HIS A 420 22.74 1.33 15.19
N MET A 421 23.71 0.50 14.82
CA MET A 421 24.73 0.01 15.77
C MET A 421 25.64 1.14 16.27
N ILE A 422 26.07 2.05 15.39
CA ILE A 422 26.80 3.27 15.77
C ILE A 422 25.95 4.11 16.73
N LYS A 423 24.68 4.33 16.42
CA LYS A 423 23.73 5.08 17.27
C LYS A 423 23.54 4.42 18.65
N ALA A 424 23.52 3.09 18.71
CA ALA A 424 23.40 2.34 19.96
C ALA A 424 24.62 2.51 20.88
N LYS A 425 25.82 2.74 20.32
CA LYS A 425 27.08 2.84 21.05
C LYS A 425 27.45 1.62 21.90
N VAL A 426 26.73 0.52 21.73
CA VAL A 426 26.98 -0.76 22.40
C VAL A 426 26.75 -1.92 21.43
N LYS A 427 27.53 -3.01 21.60
CA LYS A 427 27.48 -4.20 20.75
C LYS A 427 26.21 -5.05 20.94
N ASN A 428 25.54 -4.93 22.06
CA ASN A 428 24.44 -5.80 22.50
C ASN A 428 23.10 -5.05 22.72
N PRO A 429 22.67 -4.16 21.81
CA PRO A 429 21.38 -3.46 21.96
C PRO A 429 20.22 -4.44 21.81
N LEU A 430 19.01 -3.96 22.14
CA LEU A 430 17.78 -4.50 21.57
C LEU A 430 17.49 -3.74 20.26
N PHE A 431 17.44 -4.47 19.17
CA PHE A 431 17.20 -3.93 17.83
C PHE A 431 15.79 -4.27 17.38
N LEU A 432 14.91 -3.26 17.34
CA LEU A 432 13.52 -3.43 16.89
C LEU A 432 13.43 -3.18 15.39
N LEU A 433 13.01 -4.21 14.66
CA LEU A 433 12.66 -4.18 13.25
C LEU A 433 11.15 -3.92 13.11
N ASP A 434 10.78 -2.70 12.80
CA ASP A 434 9.38 -2.28 12.82
C ASP A 434 8.75 -2.35 11.43
N GLU A 435 7.52 -2.89 11.32
CA GLU A 435 6.75 -3.06 10.09
C GLU A 435 7.42 -3.98 9.06
N ILE A 436 7.82 -5.18 9.48
CA ILE A 436 8.51 -6.16 8.61
C ILE A 436 7.61 -6.67 7.46
N ASP A 437 6.29 -6.61 7.61
CA ASP A 437 5.29 -6.91 6.59
C ASP A 437 5.24 -5.88 5.45
N LYS A 438 5.92 -4.75 5.59
CA LYS A 438 5.94 -3.67 4.60
C LYS A 438 7.22 -3.62 3.76
N ILE A 439 8.04 -4.65 3.85
CA ILE A 439 9.23 -4.79 3.00
C ILE A 439 8.77 -5.06 1.57
N GLY A 440 9.24 -4.25 0.63
CA GLY A 440 8.99 -4.44 -0.79
C GLY A 440 10.17 -5.13 -1.48
N ALA A 441 9.90 -6.00 -2.44
CA ALA A 441 10.90 -6.46 -3.38
C ALA A 441 10.79 -5.65 -4.68
N ASN A 442 11.92 -5.28 -5.28
CA ASN A 442 11.95 -4.62 -6.57
C ASN A 442 13.10 -5.15 -7.46
N HIS A 443 13.23 -4.63 -8.68
CA HIS A 443 14.28 -5.03 -9.62
C HIS A 443 15.72 -4.67 -9.17
N ARG A 444 15.91 -3.95 -8.07
CA ARG A 444 17.21 -3.52 -7.55
C ARG A 444 17.75 -4.38 -6.41
N GLY A 445 17.01 -5.39 -5.99
CA GLY A 445 17.44 -6.31 -4.94
C GLY A 445 16.29 -6.81 -4.07
N ASP A 446 16.62 -7.75 -3.19
CA ASP A 446 15.70 -8.32 -2.21
C ASP A 446 16.16 -7.98 -0.79
N PRO A 447 15.61 -6.93 -0.16
CA PRO A 447 15.95 -6.58 1.22
C PRO A 447 15.66 -7.71 2.23
N ALA A 448 14.70 -8.59 1.92
CA ALA A 448 14.40 -9.74 2.79
C ALA A 448 15.57 -10.73 2.82
N ALA A 449 16.24 -10.94 1.68
CA ALA A 449 17.45 -11.76 1.62
C ALA A 449 18.60 -11.17 2.45
N ALA A 450 18.80 -9.85 2.40
CA ALA A 450 19.80 -9.17 3.23
C ALA A 450 19.47 -9.29 4.74
N LEU A 451 18.18 -9.20 5.10
CA LEU A 451 17.76 -9.38 6.49
C LEU A 451 17.93 -10.83 6.98
N LEU A 452 17.85 -11.82 6.11
CA LEU A 452 18.11 -13.21 6.50
C LEU A 452 19.52 -13.38 7.06
N GLU A 453 20.53 -12.76 6.46
CA GLU A 453 21.90 -12.78 6.97
C GLU A 453 22.04 -12.08 8.33
N VAL A 454 21.37 -10.93 8.50
CA VAL A 454 21.37 -10.18 9.77
C VAL A 454 20.72 -11.00 10.88
N LEU A 455 19.67 -11.75 10.55
CA LEU A 455 18.80 -12.43 11.53
C LEU A 455 19.21 -13.88 11.78
N ASP A 456 19.95 -14.50 10.90
CA ASP A 456 20.41 -15.88 11.05
C ASP A 456 21.53 -16.00 12.09
N PRO A 457 21.34 -16.68 13.21
CA PRO A 457 22.38 -16.84 14.24
C PRO A 457 23.65 -17.56 13.76
N GLU A 458 23.60 -18.26 12.62
CA GLU A 458 24.77 -18.93 12.04
C GLU A 458 25.59 -18.00 11.17
N GLN A 459 25.00 -16.94 10.62
CA GLN A 459 25.62 -16.00 9.69
C GLN A 459 25.90 -14.62 10.32
N ASN A 460 25.07 -14.18 11.26
CA ASN A 460 25.12 -12.84 11.81
C ASN A 460 26.37 -12.50 12.64
N ASN A 461 27.19 -13.49 12.95
CA ASN A 461 28.47 -13.30 13.62
C ASN A 461 29.56 -12.68 12.69
N ALA A 462 29.30 -12.68 11.38
CA ALA A 462 30.19 -12.16 10.35
C ALA A 462 29.41 -11.34 9.31
N PHE A 463 28.54 -10.46 9.78
CA PHE A 463 27.73 -9.60 8.87
C PHE A 463 28.64 -8.62 8.13
N GLU A 464 28.57 -8.62 6.80
CA GLU A 464 29.32 -7.72 5.93
C GLU A 464 28.46 -6.61 5.36
N ASP A 465 28.78 -5.38 5.77
CA ASP A 465 28.24 -4.15 5.15
C ASP A 465 29.14 -3.74 3.98
N HIS A 466 28.56 -3.40 2.84
CA HIS A 466 29.32 -3.05 1.62
C HIS A 466 30.14 -1.77 1.75
N TYR A 467 29.84 -0.89 2.70
CA TYR A 467 30.62 0.30 2.98
C TYR A 467 31.77 0.00 3.94
N VAL A 468 31.50 -0.78 4.97
CA VAL A 468 32.46 -1.12 6.03
C VAL A 468 33.48 -2.16 5.53
N GLU A 469 33.06 -3.10 4.66
CA GLU A 469 33.90 -4.14 4.04
C GLU A 469 34.71 -4.99 5.03
N THR A 470 34.29 -5.00 6.29
CA THR A 470 34.89 -5.82 7.35
C THR A 470 33.77 -6.47 8.15
N PRO A 471 33.89 -7.75 8.54
CA PRO A 471 32.84 -8.45 9.27
C PRO A 471 32.54 -7.79 10.62
N PHE A 472 31.24 -7.55 10.89
CA PHE A 472 30.77 -7.05 12.16
C PHE A 472 29.89 -8.11 12.86
N ASP A 473 30.23 -8.45 14.09
CA ASP A 473 29.55 -9.50 14.84
C ASP A 473 28.27 -8.96 15.51
N LEU A 474 27.10 -9.38 15.00
CA LEU A 474 25.78 -9.05 15.50
C LEU A 474 25.21 -10.11 16.47
N SER A 475 25.96 -11.16 16.82
CA SER A 475 25.48 -12.30 17.63
C SER A 475 25.02 -11.95 19.06
N ASP A 476 25.45 -10.80 19.59
CA ASP A 476 25.04 -10.30 20.90
C ASP A 476 23.78 -9.40 20.85
N VAL A 477 23.32 -9.03 19.64
CA VAL A 477 22.15 -8.20 19.43
C VAL A 477 20.88 -8.99 19.71
N LEU A 478 19.93 -8.39 20.44
CA LEU A 478 18.62 -8.94 20.62
C LEU A 478 17.66 -8.37 19.58
N PHE A 479 17.39 -9.11 18.51
CA PHE A 479 16.43 -8.73 17.50
C PHE A 479 15.00 -9.01 17.93
N VAL A 480 14.10 -8.04 17.72
CA VAL A 480 12.66 -8.16 17.89
C VAL A 480 12.00 -7.56 16.65
N ALA A 481 11.09 -8.27 16.03
CA ALA A 481 10.34 -7.77 14.87
C ALA A 481 8.91 -7.37 15.25
N THR A 482 8.32 -6.44 14.50
CA THR A 482 6.89 -6.14 14.58
C THR A 482 6.25 -6.23 13.20
N SER A 483 5.01 -6.71 13.15
CA SER A 483 4.21 -6.79 11.94
C SER A 483 2.76 -6.38 12.21
N ASN A 484 2.07 -5.83 11.22
CA ASN A 484 0.64 -5.58 11.32
C ASN A 484 -0.19 -6.76 10.81
N SER A 485 0.36 -7.57 9.92
CA SER A 485 -0.28 -8.74 9.31
C SER A 485 0.65 -9.95 9.35
N TYR A 486 0.13 -11.11 8.94
CA TYR A 486 0.92 -12.32 8.73
C TYR A 486 1.59 -12.39 7.35
N ASP A 487 1.46 -11.32 6.55
CA ASP A 487 2.05 -11.22 5.22
C ASP A 487 3.56 -10.89 5.31
N ILE A 488 4.30 -11.82 5.89
CA ILE A 488 5.74 -11.76 6.06
C ILE A 488 6.38 -12.74 5.07
N PRO A 489 7.51 -12.39 4.43
CA PRO A 489 8.22 -13.34 3.56
C PRO A 489 8.46 -14.69 4.28
N PRO A 490 8.09 -15.84 3.68
CA PRO A 490 8.13 -17.14 4.35
C PRO A 490 9.51 -17.49 4.94
N ALA A 491 10.57 -17.14 4.22
CA ALA A 491 11.94 -17.40 4.67
C ALA A 491 12.31 -16.66 5.98
N LEU A 492 11.75 -15.47 6.19
CA LEU A 492 11.92 -14.72 7.44
C LEU A 492 11.01 -15.30 8.54
N LEU A 493 9.78 -15.65 8.18
CA LEU A 493 8.80 -16.20 9.12
C LEU A 493 9.29 -17.50 9.77
N ASP A 494 9.95 -18.39 9.02
CA ASP A 494 10.53 -19.65 9.51
C ASP A 494 11.59 -19.45 10.63
N ARG A 495 12.17 -18.26 10.72
CA ARG A 495 13.17 -17.90 11.75
C ARG A 495 12.58 -17.15 12.93
N MET A 496 11.26 -16.93 12.93
CA MET A 496 10.58 -16.09 13.90
C MET A 496 9.67 -16.91 14.81
N GLU A 497 9.68 -16.58 16.08
CA GLU A 497 8.65 -16.97 17.02
C GLU A 497 7.56 -15.90 17.02
N VAL A 498 6.42 -16.23 16.42
CA VAL A 498 5.31 -15.30 16.26
C VAL A 498 4.47 -15.24 17.53
N ILE A 499 4.34 -14.03 18.07
CA ILE A 499 3.46 -13.74 19.20
C ILE A 499 2.33 -12.82 18.70
N SER A 500 1.10 -13.35 18.66
CA SER A 500 -0.07 -12.60 18.24
C SER A 500 -0.59 -11.69 19.35
N LEU A 501 -0.77 -10.41 19.03
CA LEU A 501 -1.38 -9.42 19.91
C LEU A 501 -2.80 -9.13 19.42
N SER A 502 -3.79 -9.60 20.16
CA SER A 502 -5.19 -9.27 19.92
C SER A 502 -5.51 -7.81 20.31
N GLY A 503 -6.64 -7.30 19.82
CA GLY A 503 -7.15 -6.00 20.24
C GLY A 503 -7.51 -5.94 21.71
N TYR A 504 -7.60 -4.73 22.25
CA TYR A 504 -7.98 -4.47 23.64
C TYR A 504 -9.52 -4.42 23.79
N THR A 505 -9.99 -4.93 24.92
CA THR A 505 -11.37 -4.72 25.37
C THR A 505 -11.62 -3.26 25.74
N GLU A 506 -12.89 -2.84 25.88
CA GLU A 506 -13.22 -1.49 26.31
C GLU A 506 -12.60 -1.18 27.69
N ASP A 507 -12.70 -2.10 28.66
CA ASP A 507 -12.15 -1.91 30.00
C ASP A 507 -10.61 -1.84 29.98
N GLU A 508 -9.96 -2.69 29.19
CA GLU A 508 -8.49 -2.60 29.00
C GLU A 508 -8.10 -1.24 28.40
N LYS A 509 -8.84 -0.74 27.40
CA LYS A 509 -8.61 0.61 26.82
C LYS A 509 -8.80 1.72 27.85
N VAL A 510 -9.82 1.62 28.69
CA VAL A 510 -10.03 2.57 29.81
C VAL A 510 -8.85 2.56 30.76
N HIS A 511 -8.43 1.40 31.24
CA HIS A 511 -7.28 1.28 32.13
C HIS A 511 -5.98 1.81 31.51
N ILE A 512 -5.70 1.44 30.26
CA ILE A 512 -4.53 1.93 29.52
C ILE A 512 -4.60 3.47 29.38
N THR A 513 -5.78 4.02 29.11
CA THR A 513 -5.96 5.46 28.93
C THR A 513 -5.73 6.22 30.22
N MET A 514 -6.37 5.79 31.28
CA MET A 514 -6.25 6.46 32.59
C MET A 514 -4.84 6.37 33.15
N ARG A 515 -4.20 5.20 33.06
CA ARG A 515 -2.89 4.95 33.67
C ARG A 515 -1.70 5.41 32.85
N HIS A 516 -1.79 5.37 31.51
CA HIS A 516 -0.64 5.61 30.64
C HIS A 516 -0.85 6.75 29.63
N LEU A 517 -2.00 6.79 28.91
CA LEU A 517 -2.16 7.75 27.81
C LEU A 517 -2.40 9.17 28.32
N ILE A 518 -3.27 9.37 29.29
CA ILE A 518 -3.56 10.70 29.86
C ILE A 518 -2.29 11.29 30.47
N PRO A 519 -1.54 10.64 31.37
CA PRO A 519 -0.31 11.21 31.94
C PRO A 519 0.75 11.47 30.87
N LYS A 520 0.87 10.61 29.86
CA LYS A 520 1.78 10.83 28.72
C LYS A 520 1.39 12.06 27.93
N GLN A 521 0.09 12.19 27.57
CA GLN A 521 -0.38 13.31 26.77
C GLN A 521 -0.37 14.64 27.55
N MET A 522 -0.59 14.62 28.86
CA MET A 522 -0.41 15.79 29.72
C MET A 522 1.03 16.29 29.66
N ARG A 523 2.01 15.42 29.84
CA ARG A 523 3.44 15.77 29.74
C ARG A 523 3.81 16.33 28.36
N VAL A 524 3.32 15.71 27.29
CA VAL A 524 3.62 16.13 25.91
C VAL A 524 3.02 17.50 25.60
N ASN A 525 1.83 17.80 26.14
CA ASN A 525 1.13 19.06 25.88
C ASN A 525 1.39 20.13 26.97
N GLY A 526 2.28 19.87 27.93
CA GLY A 526 2.65 20.83 28.99
C GLY A 526 1.54 21.10 30.03
N VAL A 527 0.60 20.15 30.18
CA VAL A 527 -0.51 20.24 31.14
C VAL A 527 -0.11 19.55 32.44
N LYS A 528 -0.32 20.21 33.58
CA LYS A 528 -0.05 19.67 34.91
C LYS A 528 -1.23 18.81 35.41
N GLU A 529 -0.95 17.86 36.30
CA GLU A 529 -1.96 16.93 36.83
C GLU A 529 -3.10 17.62 37.59
N ASN A 530 -2.86 18.79 38.15
CA ASN A 530 -3.86 19.59 38.86
C ASN A 530 -4.66 20.55 37.97
N GLU A 531 -4.36 20.65 36.70
CA GLU A 531 -5.05 21.55 35.75
C GLU A 531 -6.23 20.90 35.05
N VAL A 532 -6.14 19.60 34.71
CA VAL A 532 -7.18 18.88 33.96
C VAL A 532 -7.40 17.47 34.54
N VAL A 533 -8.66 17.12 34.73
CA VAL A 533 -9.10 15.77 35.09
C VAL A 533 -10.03 15.23 33.99
N VAL A 534 -9.66 14.12 33.40
CA VAL A 534 -10.51 13.41 32.45
C VAL A 534 -11.22 12.27 33.18
N GLU A 535 -12.51 12.30 33.21
CA GLU A 535 -13.31 11.26 33.90
C GLU A 535 -13.35 9.95 33.09
N GLU A 536 -13.50 8.85 33.79
CA GLU A 536 -13.66 7.53 33.16
C GLU A 536 -14.85 7.47 32.22
N SER A 537 -15.98 8.12 32.60
CA SER A 537 -17.16 8.25 31.75
C SER A 537 -16.85 8.89 30.40
N ALA A 538 -16.03 9.94 30.38
CA ALA A 538 -15.57 10.56 29.15
C ALA A 538 -14.69 9.64 28.32
N VAL A 539 -13.79 8.90 28.95
CA VAL A 539 -12.93 7.93 28.25
C VAL A 539 -13.77 6.83 27.57
N ARG A 540 -14.79 6.30 28.28
CA ARG A 540 -15.72 5.31 27.71
C ARG A 540 -16.48 5.87 26.51
N ASP A 541 -16.95 7.12 26.60
CA ASP A 541 -17.65 7.75 25.48
C ASP A 541 -16.70 8.05 24.30
N ILE A 542 -15.44 8.40 24.54
CA ILE A 542 -14.44 8.54 23.46
C ILE A 542 -14.26 7.19 22.76
N ILE A 543 -14.13 6.10 23.48
CA ILE A 543 -13.96 4.76 22.92
C ILE A 543 -15.17 4.37 22.08
N ARG A 544 -16.38 4.63 22.55
CA ARG A 544 -17.62 4.20 21.93
C ARG A 544 -18.04 5.04 20.72
N TYR A 545 -17.85 6.37 20.79
CA TYR A 545 -18.45 7.29 19.83
C TYR A 545 -17.46 8.08 18.98
N TYR A 546 -16.17 8.08 19.33
CA TYR A 546 -15.16 8.89 18.63
C TYR A 546 -14.02 8.06 18.05
N THR A 547 -13.87 6.78 18.47
CA THR A 547 -12.81 5.89 17.99
C THR A 547 -13.38 4.53 17.56
N ARG A 548 -12.78 3.94 16.51
CA ARG A 548 -13.10 2.59 16.05
C ARG A 548 -11.78 1.93 15.65
N GLU A 549 -11.16 1.23 16.60
CA GLU A 549 -9.84 0.62 16.45
C GLU A 549 -9.66 -0.55 17.42
N ALA A 550 -8.84 -1.53 17.03
CA ALA A 550 -8.42 -2.62 17.92
C ALA A 550 -7.48 -2.15 19.02
N GLY A 551 -6.57 -1.23 18.71
CA GLY A 551 -5.62 -0.65 19.64
C GLY A 551 -6.11 0.62 20.34
N VAL A 552 -5.16 1.52 20.67
CA VAL A 552 -5.41 2.77 21.40
C VAL A 552 -4.81 4.01 20.71
N ARG A 553 -4.42 3.91 19.43
CA ARG A 553 -3.74 5.02 18.72
C ARG A 553 -4.65 6.22 18.45
N SER A 554 -5.88 5.97 18.01
CA SER A 554 -6.88 7.02 17.78
C SER A 554 -7.39 7.60 19.10
N LEU A 555 -7.51 6.75 20.11
CA LEU A 555 -7.86 7.16 21.48
C LEU A 555 -6.79 8.09 22.06
N GLU A 556 -5.51 7.78 21.93
CA GLU A 556 -4.40 8.66 22.30
C GLU A 556 -4.47 10.02 21.59
N ARG A 557 -4.76 10.00 20.26
CA ARG A 557 -4.94 11.24 19.47
C ARG A 557 -6.13 12.06 19.93
N ALA A 558 -7.23 11.42 20.31
CA ALA A 558 -8.42 12.09 20.84
C ALA A 558 -8.14 12.77 22.16
N VAL A 559 -7.49 12.07 23.11
CA VAL A 559 -7.04 12.63 24.38
C VAL A 559 -6.12 13.84 24.16
N GLY A 560 -5.10 13.70 23.30
CA GLY A 560 -4.20 14.80 22.97
C GLY A 560 -4.93 16.00 22.33
N LYS A 561 -5.97 15.75 21.51
CA LYS A 561 -6.79 16.82 20.92
C LYS A 561 -7.58 17.59 21.99
N ILE A 562 -8.13 16.88 22.98
CA ILE A 562 -8.85 17.51 24.11
C ILE A 562 -7.89 18.44 24.88
N LEU A 563 -6.72 17.93 25.28
CA LEU A 563 -5.74 18.70 26.03
C LEU A 563 -5.27 19.93 25.27
N ARG A 564 -4.94 19.79 23.98
CA ARG A 564 -4.55 20.95 23.14
C ARG A 564 -5.63 22.01 23.04
N LYS A 565 -6.92 21.62 22.93
CA LYS A 565 -8.01 22.59 22.89
C LYS A 565 -8.19 23.28 24.25
N ILE A 566 -7.99 22.58 25.34
CA ILE A 566 -8.04 23.19 26.69
C ILE A 566 -6.92 24.24 26.82
N VAL A 567 -5.69 23.88 26.46
CA VAL A 567 -4.54 24.81 26.49
C VAL A 567 -4.79 26.03 25.58
N LEU A 568 -5.31 25.82 24.37
CA LEU A 568 -5.63 26.94 23.47
C LEU A 568 -6.68 27.86 24.08
N THR A 569 -7.78 27.32 24.62
CA THR A 569 -8.86 28.10 25.24
C THR A 569 -8.35 28.88 26.45
N GLU A 570 -7.44 28.30 27.23
CA GLU A 570 -6.83 28.98 28.39
C GLU A 570 -5.91 30.13 27.97
N LEU A 571 -5.14 29.96 26.90
CA LEU A 571 -4.24 31.00 26.41
C LEU A 571 -4.98 32.15 25.71
N GLU A 572 -6.08 31.86 25.01
CA GLU A 572 -6.93 32.86 24.34
C GLU A 572 -7.81 33.64 25.32
N ALA A 573 -8.11 33.07 26.51
CA ALA A 573 -8.93 33.74 27.49
C ALA A 573 -8.18 34.93 28.10
N PRO A 574 -8.81 36.13 28.19
CA PRO A 574 -8.28 37.25 28.96
C PRO A 574 -7.96 36.82 30.39
N LYS A 575 -6.93 37.44 31.02
CA LYS A 575 -6.47 37.04 32.36
C LYS A 575 -7.56 37.02 33.41
N ASP A 576 -8.54 37.90 33.28
CA ASP A 576 -9.71 38.05 34.19
C ASP A 576 -10.84 36.99 33.88
N LYS A 577 -10.79 36.27 32.78
CA LYS A 577 -11.76 35.27 32.37
C LYS A 577 -11.18 33.83 32.29
N ARG A 578 -9.97 33.66 32.80
CA ARG A 578 -9.41 32.29 32.92
C ARG A 578 -10.24 31.47 33.91
N PRO A 579 -10.39 30.15 33.68
CA PRO A 579 -11.11 29.32 34.62
C PRO A 579 -10.54 29.47 36.04
N THR A 580 -11.36 29.96 36.97
CA THR A 580 -10.99 30.10 38.38
C THR A 580 -11.09 28.79 39.15
N GLU A 581 -11.83 27.83 38.61
CA GLU A 581 -11.97 26.48 39.17
C GLU A 581 -11.06 25.50 38.45
N LEU A 582 -9.97 25.13 39.11
CA LEU A 582 -9.11 24.02 38.69
C LEU A 582 -9.40 22.81 39.60
N PRO A 583 -9.33 21.59 39.09
CA PRO A 583 -9.03 21.16 37.69
C PRO A 583 -10.25 21.30 36.75
N ILE A 584 -9.98 21.58 35.48
CA ILE A 584 -10.99 21.50 34.41
C ILE A 584 -11.43 20.04 34.26
N ARG A 585 -12.72 19.79 34.50
CA ARG A 585 -13.26 18.43 34.38
C ARG A 585 -13.75 18.15 32.96
N VAL A 586 -13.25 17.08 32.36
CA VAL A 586 -13.71 16.56 31.07
C VAL A 586 -14.65 15.39 31.34
N THR A 587 -15.94 15.60 31.13
CA THR A 587 -17.02 14.62 31.30
C THR A 587 -17.57 14.17 29.96
N ALA A 588 -18.40 13.13 29.92
CA ALA A 588 -19.07 12.66 28.71
C ALA A 588 -19.86 13.79 27.99
N GLU A 589 -20.49 14.70 28.77
CA GLU A 589 -21.29 15.81 28.26
C GLU A 589 -20.42 16.91 27.62
N THR A 590 -19.20 17.11 28.11
CA THR A 590 -18.30 18.15 27.59
C THR A 590 -17.49 17.73 26.36
N LEU A 591 -17.54 16.46 25.98
CA LEU A 591 -16.74 15.93 24.87
C LEU A 591 -17.04 16.59 23.52
N GLU A 592 -18.29 16.92 23.23
CA GLU A 592 -18.67 17.55 21.96
C GLU A 592 -17.98 18.92 21.78
N LYS A 593 -17.74 19.66 22.86
CA LYS A 593 -16.99 20.92 22.83
C LYS A 593 -15.57 20.72 22.29
N TYR A 594 -14.93 19.60 22.62
CA TYR A 594 -13.53 19.34 22.28
C TYR A 594 -13.36 18.51 21.01
N LEU A 595 -14.19 17.48 20.82
CA LEU A 595 -14.06 16.52 19.73
C LEU A 595 -15.01 16.79 18.56
N GLY A 596 -16.10 17.54 18.78
CA GLY A 596 -17.18 17.77 17.84
C GLY A 596 -18.26 16.70 17.99
N VAL A 597 -19.17 16.62 17.03
CA VAL A 597 -20.30 15.66 17.04
C VAL A 597 -19.78 14.21 17.06
N ARG A 598 -20.58 13.34 17.68
CA ARG A 598 -20.28 11.89 17.73
C ARG A 598 -20.12 11.34 16.32
N ARG A 599 -19.06 10.63 16.08
CA ARG A 599 -18.71 10.11 14.74
C ARG A 599 -19.28 8.73 14.47
N PHE A 600 -19.39 7.93 15.52
CA PHE A 600 -19.88 6.56 15.43
C PHE A 600 -21.14 6.41 16.27
N SER A 601 -22.10 5.66 15.78
CA SER A 601 -23.19 5.10 16.57
C SER A 601 -22.78 3.67 16.96
N ILE A 602 -23.14 3.25 18.15
CA ILE A 602 -23.04 1.83 18.49
C ILE A 602 -24.05 1.13 17.60
N THR A 603 -23.58 0.22 16.74
CA THR A 603 -24.46 -0.69 16.02
C THR A 603 -25.13 -1.56 17.06
N SER A 604 -26.31 -1.16 17.51
CA SER A 604 -27.10 -1.94 18.46
C SER A 604 -27.80 -3.06 17.71
N ALA A 605 -27.85 -4.23 18.32
CA ALA A 605 -28.73 -5.28 17.85
C ALA A 605 -30.17 -4.75 17.73
N GLN A 606 -30.92 -5.23 16.77
CA GLN A 606 -32.32 -4.79 16.60
C GLN A 606 -33.14 -5.02 17.89
N ARG A 607 -34.08 -4.13 18.17
CA ARG A 607 -34.85 -4.21 19.41
C ARG A 607 -35.98 -5.23 19.30
N GLU A 608 -36.50 -5.48 18.09
CA GLU A 608 -37.66 -6.36 17.86
C GLU A 608 -37.31 -7.48 16.87
N PRO A 609 -37.87 -8.68 17.03
CA PRO A 609 -37.73 -9.77 16.08
C PRO A 609 -38.29 -9.38 14.70
N GLN A 610 -37.52 -9.55 13.64
CA GLN A 610 -37.93 -9.21 12.27
C GLN A 610 -37.72 -10.38 11.32
N VAL A 611 -38.50 -10.42 10.24
CA VAL A 611 -38.37 -11.40 9.17
C VAL A 611 -37.22 -11.00 8.25
N GLY A 612 -36.35 -11.96 7.95
CA GLY A 612 -35.27 -11.78 7.00
C GLY A 612 -34.08 -10.97 7.51
N ILE A 613 -34.05 -10.56 8.78
CA ILE A 613 -32.96 -9.77 9.33
C ILE A 613 -32.23 -10.56 10.43
N VAL A 614 -30.90 -10.64 10.30
CA VAL A 614 -30.03 -11.40 11.21
C VAL A 614 -28.84 -10.59 11.64
N ASN A 615 -28.47 -10.66 12.91
CA ASN A 615 -27.21 -10.14 13.43
C ASN A 615 -26.11 -11.18 13.24
N GLY A 616 -25.29 -11.02 12.19
CA GLY A 616 -24.02 -11.70 12.04
C GLY A 616 -22.94 -10.97 12.82
N LEU A 617 -21.73 -11.57 12.89
CA LEU A 617 -20.56 -11.01 13.53
C LEU A 617 -19.41 -10.98 12.52
N SER A 618 -18.80 -9.82 12.35
CA SER A 618 -17.63 -9.60 11.51
C SER A 618 -16.40 -9.26 12.35
N TRP A 619 -15.24 -9.45 11.75
CA TRP A 619 -13.94 -9.07 12.31
C TRP A 619 -13.08 -8.42 11.23
N SER A 620 -12.31 -7.42 11.63
CA SER A 620 -11.33 -6.71 10.80
C SER A 620 -10.14 -6.28 11.65
N GLU A 621 -9.10 -5.74 11.02
CA GLU A 621 -7.92 -5.18 11.72
C GLU A 621 -8.27 -4.07 12.72
N VAL A 622 -9.41 -3.42 12.56
CA VAL A 622 -9.90 -2.39 13.49
C VAL A 622 -10.75 -2.94 14.63
N GLY A 623 -11.05 -4.23 14.64
CA GLY A 623 -11.82 -4.91 15.68
C GLY A 623 -13.05 -5.65 15.16
N GLY A 624 -13.89 -6.14 16.08
CA GLY A 624 -15.15 -6.79 15.77
C GLY A 624 -16.31 -5.82 15.63
N ASP A 625 -17.32 -6.22 14.83
CA ASP A 625 -18.56 -5.45 14.64
C ASP A 625 -19.77 -6.36 14.43
N ILE A 626 -20.98 -5.84 14.68
CA ILE A 626 -22.22 -6.52 14.31
C ILE A 626 -22.44 -6.31 12.82
N LEU A 627 -22.54 -7.40 12.08
CA LEU A 627 -22.84 -7.43 10.65
C LEU A 627 -24.31 -7.74 10.46
N MET A 628 -25.12 -6.72 10.22
CA MET A 628 -26.52 -6.91 9.87
C MET A 628 -26.61 -7.54 8.49
N ILE A 629 -27.46 -8.58 8.35
CA ILE A 629 -27.72 -9.26 7.08
C ILE A 629 -29.22 -9.21 6.85
N GLU A 630 -29.64 -8.64 5.73
CA GLU A 630 -31.04 -8.51 5.32
C GLU A 630 -31.30 -9.43 4.12
N ALA A 631 -32.34 -10.24 4.20
CA ALA A 631 -32.82 -11.06 3.11
C ALA A 631 -34.30 -10.77 2.82
N VAL A 632 -34.62 -10.52 1.58
CA VAL A 632 -36.00 -10.33 1.09
C VAL A 632 -36.24 -11.30 -0.04
N ALA A 633 -37.40 -11.91 -0.05
CA ALA A 633 -37.89 -12.80 -1.10
C ALA A 633 -39.13 -12.20 -1.78
N PHE A 634 -39.15 -12.21 -3.12
CA PHE A 634 -40.23 -11.68 -3.94
C PHE A 634 -40.44 -12.52 -5.19
N PRO A 635 -41.63 -12.48 -5.83
CA PRO A 635 -41.89 -13.25 -7.07
C PRO A 635 -40.87 -12.96 -8.14
N GLY A 636 -40.29 -14.02 -8.75
CA GLY A 636 -39.24 -13.88 -9.75
C GLY A 636 -38.94 -15.16 -10.49
N LYS A 637 -37.68 -15.36 -10.91
CA LYS A 637 -37.21 -16.49 -11.73
C LYS A 637 -36.12 -17.32 -11.04
N GLY A 638 -36.02 -17.23 -9.71
CA GLY A 638 -35.03 -17.94 -8.94
C GLY A 638 -33.62 -17.28 -8.92
N GLN A 639 -33.54 -15.96 -9.17
CA GLN A 639 -32.27 -15.23 -9.15
C GLN A 639 -31.91 -14.80 -7.72
N VAL A 640 -30.57 -14.67 -7.46
CA VAL A 640 -30.04 -14.14 -6.21
C VAL A 640 -29.32 -12.82 -6.46
N LEU A 641 -29.91 -11.74 -6.01
CA LEU A 641 -29.33 -10.42 -6.01
C LEU A 641 -28.49 -10.26 -4.75
N ARG A 642 -27.31 -9.68 -4.88
CA ARG A 642 -26.35 -9.48 -3.77
C ARG A 642 -25.84 -8.05 -3.79
N THR A 643 -25.97 -7.34 -2.67
CA THR A 643 -25.50 -5.95 -2.54
C THR A 643 -24.77 -5.72 -1.22
N GLY A 644 -23.87 -4.73 -1.14
CA GLY A 644 -23.13 -4.37 0.07
C GLY A 644 -21.60 -4.48 -0.05
N MET A 645 -21.01 -4.28 -1.25
CA MET A 645 -19.57 -4.39 -1.52
C MET A 645 -18.96 -5.73 -1.04
N LEU A 646 -19.51 -6.84 -1.54
CA LEU A 646 -19.09 -8.17 -1.16
C LEU A 646 -17.89 -8.63 -1.97
N GLY A 647 -16.86 -9.17 -1.30
CA GLY A 647 -15.78 -9.91 -1.91
C GLY A 647 -16.23 -11.28 -2.44
N ASP A 648 -15.33 -11.99 -3.10
CA ASP A 648 -15.69 -13.22 -3.81
C ASP A 648 -16.00 -14.37 -2.85
N VAL A 649 -15.28 -14.48 -1.72
CA VAL A 649 -15.56 -15.50 -0.68
C VAL A 649 -16.95 -15.32 -0.07
N MET A 650 -17.36 -14.08 0.17
CA MET A 650 -18.71 -13.78 0.69
C MET A 650 -19.80 -14.12 -0.33
N LYS A 651 -19.55 -13.88 -1.63
CA LYS A 651 -20.47 -14.25 -2.72
C LYS A 651 -20.66 -15.77 -2.81
N GLU A 652 -19.56 -16.53 -2.69
CA GLU A 652 -19.59 -17.99 -2.62
C GLU A 652 -20.36 -18.49 -1.40
N SER A 653 -20.17 -17.85 -0.25
CA SER A 653 -20.91 -18.17 0.98
C SER A 653 -22.42 -17.99 0.81
N VAL A 654 -22.87 -16.97 0.04
CA VAL A 654 -24.29 -16.80 -0.31
C VAL A 654 -24.81 -17.95 -1.19
N GLU A 655 -24.04 -18.40 -2.16
CA GLU A 655 -24.46 -19.54 -3.02
C GLU A 655 -24.47 -20.86 -2.25
N ALA A 656 -23.51 -21.07 -1.35
CA ALA A 656 -23.51 -22.22 -0.45
C ALA A 656 -24.76 -22.21 0.46
N ALA A 657 -25.07 -21.06 1.07
CA ALA A 657 -26.25 -20.87 1.91
C ALA A 657 -27.56 -21.19 1.15
N ARG A 658 -27.70 -20.68 -0.08
CA ARG A 658 -28.82 -21.00 -0.96
C ARG A 658 -28.98 -22.48 -1.17
N SER A 659 -27.89 -23.17 -1.46
CA SER A 659 -27.89 -24.62 -1.67
C SER A 659 -28.30 -25.40 -0.42
N VAL A 660 -27.84 -24.97 0.77
CA VAL A 660 -28.24 -25.53 2.06
C VAL A 660 -29.74 -25.38 2.33
N VAL A 661 -30.29 -24.18 2.10
CA VAL A 661 -31.73 -23.92 2.29
C VAL A 661 -32.55 -24.77 1.32
N ARG A 662 -32.13 -24.86 0.05
CA ARG A 662 -32.82 -25.65 -0.98
C ARG A 662 -32.82 -27.14 -0.65
N ALA A 663 -31.70 -27.68 -0.18
CA ALA A 663 -31.59 -29.08 0.23
C ALA A 663 -32.50 -29.46 1.41
N ARG A 664 -32.90 -28.47 2.23
CA ARG A 664 -33.75 -28.61 3.43
C ARG A 664 -35.18 -28.12 3.23
N ALA A 665 -35.58 -27.83 2.00
CA ALA A 665 -36.88 -27.26 1.70
C ALA A 665 -38.04 -27.99 2.39
N LYS A 666 -38.10 -29.31 2.31
CA LYS A 666 -39.12 -30.15 2.96
C LYS A 666 -39.18 -29.97 4.47
N GLN A 667 -38.02 -30.00 5.13
CA GLN A 667 -37.90 -29.78 6.59
C GLN A 667 -38.31 -28.38 7.00
N LEU A 668 -38.05 -27.38 6.13
CA LEU A 668 -38.39 -25.99 6.36
C LEU A 668 -39.85 -25.65 5.98
N GLY A 669 -40.64 -26.62 5.53
CA GLY A 669 -42.01 -26.38 5.10
C GLY A 669 -42.12 -25.64 3.78
N LEU A 670 -41.10 -25.65 2.95
CA LEU A 670 -41.03 -24.93 1.69
C LEU A 670 -41.31 -25.86 0.50
N LYS A 671 -42.18 -25.44 -0.40
CA LYS A 671 -42.44 -26.16 -1.63
C LYS A 671 -41.26 -26.06 -2.59
N SER A 672 -40.96 -27.09 -3.36
CA SER A 672 -39.81 -27.13 -4.25
C SER A 672 -39.89 -26.09 -5.40
N ASP A 673 -41.09 -25.68 -5.81
CA ASP A 673 -41.31 -24.68 -6.82
C ASP A 673 -40.97 -23.25 -6.39
N ILE A 674 -40.95 -22.97 -5.08
CA ILE A 674 -40.64 -21.64 -4.54
C ILE A 674 -39.25 -21.17 -5.03
N PHE A 675 -38.27 -22.07 -5.16
CA PHE A 675 -36.90 -21.75 -5.62
C PHE A 675 -36.82 -21.37 -7.09
N ALA A 676 -37.77 -21.74 -7.90
CA ALA A 676 -37.84 -21.37 -9.33
C ALA A 676 -38.63 -20.10 -9.56
N ASN A 677 -39.56 -19.77 -8.64
CA ASN A 677 -40.56 -18.69 -8.80
C ASN A 677 -40.30 -17.50 -7.84
N THR A 678 -39.17 -17.50 -7.10
CA THR A 678 -38.87 -16.44 -6.13
C THR A 678 -37.46 -15.94 -6.34
N ASP A 679 -37.31 -14.64 -6.58
CA ASP A 679 -36.02 -13.96 -6.54
C ASP A 679 -35.69 -13.53 -5.11
N TRP A 680 -34.42 -13.53 -4.80
CA TRP A 680 -33.89 -13.24 -3.48
C TRP A 680 -32.95 -12.07 -3.55
N HIS A 681 -33.10 -11.12 -2.64
CA HIS A 681 -32.14 -10.05 -2.49
C HIS A 681 -31.52 -10.15 -1.10
N ILE A 682 -30.23 -10.37 -1.06
CA ILE A 682 -29.43 -10.37 0.15
C ILE A 682 -28.61 -9.09 0.19
N HIS A 683 -28.84 -8.31 1.22
CA HIS A 683 -28.20 -7.01 1.40
C HIS A 683 -27.37 -7.00 2.69
N PHE A 684 -26.17 -6.46 2.58
CA PHE A 684 -25.31 -6.17 3.72
C PHE A 684 -25.22 -4.65 3.85
N PRO A 685 -25.87 -4.03 4.82
CA PRO A 685 -25.81 -2.59 5.03
C PRO A 685 -24.40 -2.04 5.20
N GLU A 686 -24.22 -0.72 5.17
CA GLU A 686 -22.93 -0.03 5.15
C GLU A 686 -22.10 -0.37 3.88
N GLY A 687 -22.69 -0.13 2.71
CA GLY A 687 -22.11 -0.43 1.39
C GLY A 687 -20.79 0.29 1.06
N ALA A 688 -20.35 1.25 1.88
CA ALA A 688 -19.03 1.88 1.74
C ALA A 688 -17.87 1.06 2.32
N ILE A 689 -18.17 0.01 3.09
CA ILE A 689 -17.16 -0.84 3.74
C ILE A 689 -17.10 -2.18 3.00
N PRO A 690 -15.98 -2.55 2.38
CA PRO A 690 -15.81 -3.87 1.77
C PRO A 690 -15.97 -4.98 2.81
N LYS A 691 -16.68 -6.05 2.44
CA LYS A 691 -16.94 -7.19 3.30
C LYS A 691 -16.58 -8.47 2.56
N ASP A 692 -15.73 -9.30 3.18
CA ASP A 692 -15.35 -10.60 2.65
C ASP A 692 -15.13 -11.62 3.75
N GLY A 693 -15.25 -12.91 3.39
CA GLY A 693 -15.01 -14.03 4.30
C GLY A 693 -16.18 -15.00 4.43
N PRO A 694 -15.92 -16.26 4.80
CA PRO A 694 -16.93 -17.32 4.85
C PRO A 694 -17.76 -17.33 6.13
N SER A 695 -17.37 -16.58 7.17
CA SER A 695 -17.93 -16.69 8.54
C SER A 695 -19.36 -16.21 8.72
N ALA A 696 -19.97 -15.62 7.66
CA ALA A 696 -21.38 -15.20 7.67
C ALA A 696 -22.35 -16.29 7.21
N GLY A 697 -21.87 -17.48 6.80
CA GLY A 697 -22.67 -18.53 6.18
C GLY A 697 -23.89 -18.95 7.00
N ALA A 698 -23.71 -19.19 8.30
CA ALA A 698 -24.83 -19.54 9.20
C ALA A 698 -25.90 -18.43 9.29
N ALA A 699 -25.46 -17.18 9.33
CA ALA A 699 -26.34 -16.02 9.38
C ALA A 699 -27.11 -15.81 8.07
N ILE A 700 -26.45 -16.04 6.93
CA ILE A 700 -27.07 -15.95 5.61
C ILE A 700 -28.16 -17.03 5.45
N VAL A 701 -27.86 -18.29 5.83
CA VAL A 701 -28.87 -19.38 5.82
C VAL A 701 -30.08 -19.02 6.68
N THR A 702 -29.84 -18.46 7.88
CA THR A 702 -30.90 -18.06 8.80
C THR A 702 -31.73 -16.93 8.22
N ALA A 703 -31.14 -15.90 7.63
CA ALA A 703 -31.83 -14.80 6.99
C ALA A 703 -32.70 -15.28 5.80
N MET A 704 -32.13 -16.13 4.94
CA MET A 704 -32.84 -16.71 3.81
C MET A 704 -34.02 -17.60 4.26
N THR A 705 -33.80 -18.44 5.27
CA THR A 705 -34.86 -19.28 5.84
C THR A 705 -35.99 -18.45 6.43
N SER A 706 -35.66 -17.42 7.20
CA SER A 706 -36.62 -16.48 7.77
C SER A 706 -37.42 -15.77 6.68
N ALA A 707 -36.78 -15.26 5.64
CA ALA A 707 -37.46 -14.56 4.53
C ALA A 707 -38.45 -15.47 3.78
N LEU A 708 -38.07 -16.76 3.56
CA LEU A 708 -38.94 -17.71 2.85
C LEU A 708 -40.11 -18.26 3.70
N THR A 709 -39.85 -18.47 4.98
CA THR A 709 -40.85 -19.06 5.90
C THR A 709 -41.74 -18.00 6.55
N GLY A 710 -41.36 -16.72 6.45
CA GLY A 710 -42.06 -15.61 7.14
C GLY A 710 -41.89 -15.68 8.65
N ILE A 711 -40.93 -16.43 9.18
CA ILE A 711 -40.68 -16.58 10.61
C ILE A 711 -39.64 -15.55 11.05
N PRO A 712 -39.95 -14.67 12.02
CA PRO A 712 -39.01 -13.69 12.50
C PRO A 712 -37.77 -14.32 13.17
N VAL A 713 -36.63 -13.65 13.07
CA VAL A 713 -35.42 -13.98 13.80
C VAL A 713 -35.37 -13.23 15.12
N ARG A 714 -34.85 -13.84 16.17
CA ARG A 714 -34.65 -13.22 17.48
C ARG A 714 -33.67 -12.06 17.36
N SER A 715 -34.03 -10.93 17.93
CA SER A 715 -33.24 -9.69 17.89
C SER A 715 -32.10 -9.65 18.92
N ASP A 716 -32.25 -10.40 20.02
CA ASP A 716 -31.28 -10.49 21.13
C ASP A 716 -30.16 -11.53 20.89
N LEU A 717 -30.11 -12.11 19.66
CA LEU A 717 -29.20 -13.16 19.28
C LEU A 717 -28.32 -12.72 18.11
N ALA A 718 -27.05 -13.09 18.15
CA ALA A 718 -26.11 -12.98 17.02
C ALA A 718 -25.47 -14.35 16.74
N MET A 719 -24.89 -14.48 15.56
CA MET A 719 -24.27 -15.73 15.17
C MET A 719 -23.07 -15.51 14.25
N THR A 720 -22.18 -16.50 14.26
CA THR A 720 -21.06 -16.59 13.32
C THR A 720 -20.77 -18.06 13.02
N GLY A 721 -20.35 -18.36 11.80
CA GLY A 721 -20.00 -19.71 11.39
C GLY A 721 -19.94 -19.80 9.87
N GLU A 722 -18.94 -20.50 9.36
CA GLU A 722 -18.90 -20.93 7.97
C GLU A 722 -19.87 -22.10 7.79
N ILE A 723 -20.50 -22.22 6.63
CA ILE A 723 -21.48 -23.28 6.39
C ILE A 723 -21.02 -24.21 5.27
N THR A 724 -21.07 -25.52 5.51
CA THR A 724 -20.89 -26.53 4.46
C THR A 724 -22.19 -26.81 3.73
N LEU A 725 -22.14 -27.41 2.54
CA LEU A 725 -23.33 -27.83 1.80
C LEU A 725 -24.17 -28.87 2.56
N ARG A 726 -23.56 -29.60 3.52
CA ARG A 726 -24.22 -30.55 4.41
C ARG A 726 -24.85 -29.91 5.64
N GLY A 727 -24.62 -28.60 5.84
CA GLY A 727 -25.16 -27.85 6.97
C GLY A 727 -24.32 -27.91 8.23
N GLU A 728 -23.09 -28.38 8.15
CA GLU A 728 -22.13 -28.30 9.27
C GLU A 728 -21.67 -26.87 9.45
N VAL A 729 -21.51 -26.43 10.69
CA VAL A 729 -21.01 -25.10 11.05
C VAL A 729 -19.54 -25.21 11.40
N LEU A 730 -18.68 -24.70 10.51
CA LEU A 730 -17.23 -24.79 10.63
C LEU A 730 -16.65 -23.63 11.47
N PRO A 731 -15.44 -23.83 12.04
CA PRO A 731 -14.78 -22.83 12.87
C PRO A 731 -14.39 -21.57 12.10
N ILE A 732 -14.29 -20.46 12.85
CA ILE A 732 -14.02 -19.12 12.31
C ILE A 732 -12.87 -18.47 13.07
N GLY A 733 -12.25 -17.43 12.44
CA GLY A 733 -11.26 -16.59 13.08
C GLY A 733 -11.86 -15.36 13.78
N GLY A 734 -11.08 -14.74 14.69
CA GLY A 734 -11.44 -13.48 15.35
C GLY A 734 -12.59 -13.63 16.35
N LEU A 735 -12.72 -14.79 17.02
CA LEU A 735 -13.83 -15.03 17.94
C LEU A 735 -13.87 -14.01 19.09
N LYS A 736 -12.74 -13.65 19.67
CA LYS A 736 -12.66 -12.67 20.77
C LYS A 736 -13.25 -11.33 20.35
N GLU A 737 -12.83 -10.80 19.20
CA GLU A 737 -13.29 -9.51 18.67
C GLU A 737 -14.79 -9.53 18.36
N LYS A 738 -15.29 -10.65 17.80
CA LYS A 738 -16.71 -10.88 17.50
C LYS A 738 -17.57 -10.91 18.75
N LEU A 739 -17.15 -11.60 19.79
CA LEU A 739 -17.89 -11.68 21.07
C LEU A 739 -17.93 -10.32 21.77
N LEU A 740 -16.82 -9.59 21.78
CA LEU A 740 -16.77 -8.24 22.33
C LEU A 740 -17.67 -7.26 21.55
N ALA A 741 -17.79 -7.43 20.23
CA ALA A 741 -18.72 -6.63 19.43
C ALA A 741 -20.18 -6.96 19.76
N ALA A 742 -20.52 -8.24 19.90
CA ALA A 742 -21.85 -8.67 20.30
C ALA A 742 -22.25 -8.11 21.68
N GLN A 743 -21.34 -8.17 22.66
CA GLN A 743 -21.55 -7.60 23.99
C GLN A 743 -21.80 -6.08 23.95
N ARG A 744 -20.94 -5.34 23.21
CA ARG A 744 -21.11 -3.88 23.04
C ARG A 744 -22.43 -3.53 22.35
N GLY A 745 -22.87 -4.33 21.41
CA GLY A 745 -24.12 -4.16 20.68
C GLY A 745 -25.37 -4.57 21.47
N GLY A 746 -25.21 -5.05 22.71
CA GLY A 746 -26.35 -5.41 23.57
C GLY A 746 -26.98 -6.77 23.24
N VAL A 747 -26.28 -7.62 22.48
CA VAL A 747 -26.68 -9.01 22.22
C VAL A 747 -26.62 -9.82 23.51
N LYS A 748 -27.58 -10.70 23.73
CA LYS A 748 -27.62 -11.55 24.92
C LYS A 748 -27.09 -12.97 24.65
N THR A 749 -27.35 -13.51 23.46
CA THR A 749 -26.98 -14.87 23.09
C THR A 749 -26.13 -14.86 21.82
N VAL A 750 -24.99 -15.55 21.80
CA VAL A 750 -24.17 -15.73 20.59
C VAL A 750 -24.03 -17.21 20.25
N LEU A 751 -24.38 -17.56 19.02
CA LEU A 751 -24.14 -18.88 18.47
C LEU A 751 -22.76 -18.92 17.82
N ILE A 752 -21.93 -19.87 18.26
CA ILE A 752 -20.58 -20.07 17.76
C ILE A 752 -20.38 -21.51 17.29
N PRO A 753 -19.45 -21.78 16.35
CA PRO A 753 -19.09 -23.14 15.99
C PRO A 753 -18.55 -23.91 17.22
N GLN A 754 -18.92 -25.18 17.34
CA GLN A 754 -18.48 -26.03 18.45
C GLN A 754 -16.94 -26.09 18.58
N GLU A 755 -16.22 -26.08 17.48
CA GLU A 755 -14.77 -26.17 17.49
C GLU A 755 -14.08 -24.90 18.01
N ASN A 756 -14.77 -23.75 18.00
CA ASN A 756 -14.27 -22.51 18.58
C ASN A 756 -14.41 -22.45 20.11
N MET A 757 -14.97 -23.46 20.77
CA MET A 757 -15.01 -23.51 22.24
C MET A 757 -13.61 -23.46 22.86
N LYS A 758 -12.62 -24.01 22.17
CA LYS A 758 -11.20 -23.92 22.58
C LYS A 758 -10.70 -22.48 22.67
N ASP A 759 -11.19 -21.59 21.79
CA ASP A 759 -10.73 -20.21 21.70
C ASP A 759 -11.28 -19.36 22.87
N LEU A 760 -12.34 -19.82 23.53
CA LEU A 760 -12.88 -19.15 24.72
C LEU A 760 -11.92 -19.15 25.90
N THR A 761 -11.01 -20.13 25.98
CA THR A 761 -9.96 -20.18 27.01
C THR A 761 -9.00 -18.99 26.92
N GLU A 762 -9.00 -18.29 25.79
CA GLU A 762 -8.17 -17.10 25.56
C GLU A 762 -8.84 -15.80 26.03
N ILE A 763 -10.12 -15.84 26.37
CA ILE A 763 -10.92 -14.66 26.71
C ILE A 763 -11.19 -14.69 28.22
N LYS A 764 -10.93 -13.57 28.89
CA LYS A 764 -11.23 -13.45 30.33
C LYS A 764 -12.74 -13.53 30.54
N GLU A 765 -13.18 -14.29 31.55
CA GLU A 765 -14.60 -14.46 31.88
C GLU A 765 -15.31 -13.11 32.14
N ASP A 766 -14.61 -12.15 32.77
CA ASP A 766 -15.15 -10.81 33.01
C ASP A 766 -15.49 -10.06 31.72
N ALA A 767 -14.76 -10.32 30.61
CA ALA A 767 -15.00 -9.70 29.33
C ALA A 767 -16.25 -10.24 28.60
N LEU A 768 -16.81 -11.35 29.08
CA LEU A 768 -17.99 -12.01 28.51
C LEU A 768 -19.22 -11.91 29.44
N LYS A 769 -19.13 -11.14 30.51
CA LYS A 769 -20.26 -10.97 31.45
C LYS A 769 -21.52 -10.52 30.74
N GLY A 770 -22.62 -11.24 30.97
CA GLY A 770 -23.93 -10.93 30.39
C GLY A 770 -24.17 -11.47 28.98
N LEU A 771 -23.21 -12.25 28.43
CA LEU A 771 -23.31 -12.87 27.11
C LEU A 771 -23.42 -14.39 27.29
N GLU A 772 -24.52 -14.98 26.82
CA GLU A 772 -24.68 -16.42 26.73
C GLU A 772 -24.04 -16.94 25.45
N ILE A 773 -23.07 -17.83 25.56
CA ILE A 773 -22.36 -18.42 24.41
C ILE A 773 -22.85 -19.83 24.20
N VAL A 774 -23.41 -20.10 23.03
CA VAL A 774 -24.00 -21.37 22.69
C VAL A 774 -23.24 -22.02 21.53
N PRO A 775 -22.56 -23.14 21.75
CA PRO A 775 -21.90 -23.88 20.69
C PRO A 775 -22.93 -24.62 19.81
N VAL A 776 -22.67 -24.63 18.50
CA VAL A 776 -23.49 -25.31 17.50
C VAL A 776 -22.61 -26.08 16.51
N LYS A 777 -23.11 -27.23 16.05
CA LYS A 777 -22.43 -28.09 15.05
C LYS A 777 -23.13 -28.04 13.69
N HIS A 778 -24.44 -27.92 13.69
CA HIS A 778 -25.25 -27.99 12.50
C HIS A 778 -26.21 -26.82 12.41
N ILE A 779 -26.59 -26.48 11.18
CA ILE A 779 -27.47 -25.35 10.89
C ILE A 779 -28.88 -25.51 11.51
N GLU A 780 -29.34 -26.78 11.70
CA GLU A 780 -30.59 -27.07 12.38
C GLU A 780 -30.61 -26.54 13.81
N GLU A 781 -29.47 -26.68 14.53
CA GLU A 781 -29.32 -26.14 15.88
C GLU A 781 -29.34 -24.61 15.90
N VAL A 782 -28.76 -23.99 14.86
CA VAL A 782 -28.80 -22.53 14.67
C VAL A 782 -30.23 -22.08 14.46
N LEU A 783 -30.93 -22.67 13.50
CA LEU A 783 -32.33 -22.30 13.17
C LEU A 783 -33.25 -22.53 14.35
N ALA A 784 -33.05 -23.62 15.13
CA ALA A 784 -33.81 -23.94 16.30
C ALA A 784 -33.76 -22.88 17.39
N ARG A 785 -32.65 -22.15 17.50
CA ARG A 785 -32.44 -21.10 18.52
C ARG A 785 -32.68 -19.70 18.00
N ALA A 786 -32.40 -19.48 16.70
CA ALA A 786 -32.48 -18.16 16.08
C ALA A 786 -33.90 -17.74 15.68
N LEU A 787 -34.71 -18.69 15.20
CA LEU A 787 -36.08 -18.42 14.80
C LEU A 787 -37.00 -18.36 16.00
N VAL A 788 -37.96 -17.41 16.01
CA VAL A 788 -38.95 -17.27 17.11
C VAL A 788 -39.83 -18.52 17.23
N ARG A 789 -40.08 -19.20 16.13
CA ARG A 789 -40.76 -20.51 16.11
C ARG A 789 -40.14 -21.41 15.06
N GLN A 790 -40.27 -22.72 15.23
CA GLN A 790 -39.74 -23.68 14.25
C GLN A 790 -40.62 -23.73 12.98
N PRO A 791 -40.01 -23.87 11.81
CA PRO A 791 -40.73 -24.19 10.59
C PRO A 791 -41.48 -25.51 10.73
N THR A 792 -42.65 -25.62 10.16
CA THR A 792 -43.41 -26.89 10.15
C THR A 792 -43.05 -27.65 8.88
N PRO A 793 -42.45 -28.86 8.99
CA PRO A 793 -42.09 -29.66 7.81
C PRO A 793 -43.31 -29.99 6.93
N LEU A 794 -43.08 -30.08 5.62
CA LEU A 794 -44.12 -30.58 4.70
C LEU A 794 -44.35 -32.08 4.92
N THR A 795 -45.64 -32.46 4.96
CA THR A 795 -46.04 -33.88 4.94
C THR A 795 -45.98 -34.45 3.52
N ASP A 796 -45.74 -35.78 3.40
CA ASP A 796 -45.58 -36.43 2.11
C ASP A 796 -46.81 -36.26 1.17
N ASP A 797 -48.00 -36.16 1.78
CA ASP A 797 -49.25 -35.93 1.03
C ASP A 797 -49.32 -34.52 0.38
N ALA A 798 -48.68 -33.53 0.96
CA ALA A 798 -48.65 -32.17 0.39
C ALA A 798 -47.72 -32.06 -0.84
N GLU A 799 -46.73 -32.95 -0.96
CA GLU A 799 -45.80 -33.03 -2.10
C GLU A 799 -46.41 -33.80 -3.27
N ALA A 800 -47.20 -34.85 -2.97
CA ALA A 800 -47.86 -35.68 -3.97
C ALA A 800 -48.91 -34.91 -4.79
N THR A 801 -49.50 -33.85 -4.24
CA THR A 801 -50.50 -33.00 -4.91
C THR A 801 -49.88 -32.07 -5.98
N LEU A 802 -48.54 -31.99 -6.10
CA LEU A 802 -47.82 -31.09 -6.99
C LEU A 802 -47.00 -31.78 -8.08
N MET A 803 -46.89 -33.12 -8.07
CA MET A 803 -46.32 -33.82 -9.23
C MET A 803 -47.35 -33.78 -10.40
N PRO A 804 -46.97 -33.30 -11.57
CA PRO A 804 -47.82 -33.49 -12.73
C PRO A 804 -48.06 -35.03 -12.89
N PRO A 805 -49.29 -35.42 -13.27
CA PRO A 805 -49.64 -36.82 -13.39
C PRO A 805 -48.58 -37.49 -14.31
N LYS A 806 -47.97 -38.59 -13.86
CA LYS A 806 -47.11 -39.41 -14.70
C LYS A 806 -47.87 -39.67 -15.98
N MET A 807 -47.40 -39.16 -17.12
CA MET A 807 -47.91 -39.54 -18.42
C MET A 807 -47.85 -41.07 -18.50
N SER A 808 -49.03 -41.70 -18.47
CA SER A 808 -49.17 -43.13 -18.72
C SER A 808 -48.56 -43.40 -20.11
N SER A 809 -47.54 -44.26 -20.13
CA SER A 809 -47.00 -44.77 -21.37
C SER A 809 -48.16 -45.33 -22.21
N ALA A 810 -48.40 -44.72 -23.35
CA ALA A 810 -49.33 -45.24 -24.36
C ALA A 810 -48.88 -46.65 -24.75
N PRO A 811 -49.77 -47.60 -24.94
CA PRO A 811 -49.41 -48.95 -25.30
C PRO A 811 -48.72 -48.95 -26.69
N ASN A 812 -47.61 -49.63 -26.76
CA ASN A 812 -46.83 -49.90 -27.96
C ASN A 812 -47.74 -50.55 -29.02
N THR A 813 -48.09 -49.85 -30.05
CA THR A 813 -48.63 -50.40 -31.28
C THR A 813 -47.46 -50.97 -32.07
N PRO A 814 -47.51 -52.27 -32.49
CA PRO A 814 -46.40 -52.87 -33.25
C PRO A 814 -46.31 -52.21 -34.61
N ALA A 815 -45.11 -51.79 -35.01
CA ALA A 815 -44.82 -51.30 -36.35
C ALA A 815 -45.07 -52.34 -37.40
N ALA A 816 -45.89 -52.08 -38.42
CA ALA A 816 -46.07 -52.86 -39.63
C ALA A 816 -44.79 -52.80 -40.41
N GLN A 817 -44.29 -54.00 -40.86
CA GLN A 817 -43.20 -54.14 -41.75
C GLN A 817 -43.57 -53.66 -43.14
N PRO A 818 -42.76 -53.01 -43.94
CA PRO A 818 -42.96 -52.74 -45.32
C PRO A 818 -42.58 -54.01 -46.12
N SER A 819 -43.51 -54.56 -46.91
CA SER A 819 -43.27 -55.57 -47.89
C SER A 819 -42.78 -54.95 -49.21
N ALA A 820 -41.71 -55.58 -49.75
CA ALA A 820 -41.10 -55.53 -51.09
C ALA A 820 -40.38 -54.26 -51.49
#